data_f2b1ae08b9878052ebf81e24098c5a8d
#
_entry.id   f2b1ae08b9878052ebf81e24098c5a8d
#
_cell.length_a   1.000
_cell.length_b   1.000
_cell.length_c   1.000
_cell.angle_alpha   90.00
_cell.angle_beta   90.00
_cell.angle_gamma   90.00
#
_symmetry.space_group_name_H-M   'P 1'
#
loop_
_entity.id
_entity.type
_entity.pdbx_description
1 polymer ?
#
loop_
_entity_poly.entity_id
_entity_poly.type
_entity_poly.pdbx_seq_one_letter_code
_entity_poly.pdbx_strand_id
1 'polypeptide(L)'
;MSLWSGMFGDESSKFIKNTEAIVAKINALEADISALADTDFPKKTLEFKDRLSKSENKSETLEDILPEAFALVREAAKRNLGERHYDVQLVGGLALHSGKISEMKTGEGKTLVATLPAYLNALGADGVHIITVNDYLARRDAVMMGQIYNFLGLTVGVINSQNVSYLYDATHQEEDKERDQVGEFKIVYDFLKPTTRKAAYDADITYGTNHEYGFDYLRDNLVTSLDDLVQRGHNFAIVDEVDSILIDEARTPLIISSAAGDSEDFYVKFYQIAKQLKRDTDYEVDEKLKAISLTDAGITKAEKLLGVENIYTEKGIKYVHHLETAVKAQAVFERDRDYVVKDGEVVIVDPFTGRLQPGRRWSEGIHQAIEAKEGVKIEKETRSAGSITFQNYFRFYKKLSGMTGTAATSAEEFLKVYGLDVIVIPTNRPVVRTDHTDLIFQTEKGKFQAIAKKVKELNMEGTPVLIGTISIEKNELLSVYLKQEGVQHVILNAKNHEKEGEIIAQAGRRSAVTIATNMAGRGIDIKLGGNPIVQDEYEFVKTAGGLFVLGTERHEARRIDNQLRGRSGRQGDQGATQFYVSLEDDLMRVFGSEKIKTMMGRFGIPEDMPIENRFINRTLESAQAKIEGFHFDARKNTLEYDDVMNHQRKIVYERRQKMLRADKEEIEALLQSIISGKINLDPSTGEEASKIIEEKRKKLGDSAFLETVRRIVLYATDVLWMEHLEAMDYLRSSVNLRAYGQREPIVEYKKDGLAMFKEMEEALKEQVFSLIGTITEPSKTENSPRLAGQDEPQQTLVVSHTEPKEFSGVSAKAVAKSGMKEVGRNDPCPCGAINPATGEVYKYKKCGLINAPQHRKSLIN
;
A
#
# COMPACT_ATOMS: atom_id res chain seq x y z
N MET A 1 24.39 6.43 23.23
CA MET A 1 24.21 4.99 22.92
C MET A 1 23.19 4.46 23.89
N SER A 2 22.02 4.06 23.40
CA SER A 2 20.97 3.50 24.28
C SER A 2 21.38 2.09 24.72
N LEU A 3 20.95 1.65 25.89
CA LEU A 3 21.14 0.28 26.43
C LEU A 3 20.71 -0.81 25.41
N TRP A 4 19.83 -0.48 24.45
CA TRP A 4 19.30 -1.37 23.43
C TRP A 4 20.28 -1.62 22.27
N SER A 5 21.17 -0.66 21.91
CA SER A 5 22.13 -0.88 20.83
C SER A 5 23.20 -1.95 21.14
N GLY A 6 23.47 -2.20 22.41
CA GLY A 6 24.33 -3.29 22.84
C GLY A 6 23.67 -4.68 22.73
N MET A 7 22.35 -4.77 22.95
CA MET A 7 21.59 -6.05 22.92
C MET A 7 21.40 -6.57 21.49
N PHE A 8 21.07 -5.72 20.52
CA PHE A 8 20.88 -6.15 19.13
C PHE A 8 22.20 -6.51 18.43
N GLY A 9 23.31 -5.89 18.81
CA GLY A 9 24.65 -6.26 18.31
C GLY A 9 25.08 -7.65 18.75
N ASP A 10 24.68 -8.07 19.93
CA ASP A 10 24.98 -9.40 20.49
C ASP A 10 24.15 -10.51 19.80
N GLU A 11 22.85 -10.27 19.53
CA GLU A 11 21.98 -11.23 18.82
C GLU A 11 22.40 -11.47 17.36
N SER A 12 22.72 -10.42 16.61
CA SER A 12 23.20 -10.55 15.23
C SER A 12 24.52 -11.31 15.17
N SER A 13 25.48 -10.99 16.05
CA SER A 13 26.76 -11.68 16.15
C SER A 13 26.62 -13.14 16.52
N LYS A 14 25.71 -13.45 17.45
CA LYS A 14 25.39 -14.83 17.85
C LYS A 14 24.73 -15.61 16.71
N PHE A 15 23.79 -15.00 15.99
CA PHE A 15 23.15 -15.61 14.84
C PHE A 15 24.18 -15.96 13.75
N ILE A 16 25.02 -14.99 13.37
CA ILE A 16 26.07 -15.18 12.37
C ILE A 16 27.00 -16.33 12.75
N LYS A 17 27.48 -16.35 14.00
CA LYS A 17 28.33 -17.40 14.49
C LYS A 17 27.68 -18.81 14.46
N ASN A 18 26.37 -18.87 14.77
CA ASN A 18 25.64 -20.13 14.73
C ASN A 18 25.41 -20.65 13.31
N THR A 19 25.39 -19.77 12.31
CA THR A 19 25.20 -20.12 10.91
C THR A 19 26.49 -20.48 10.17
N GLU A 20 27.69 -20.20 10.72
CA GLU A 20 28.98 -20.52 10.11
C GLU A 20 29.12 -22.00 9.71
N ALA A 21 28.67 -22.92 10.55
CA ALA A 21 28.73 -24.34 10.26
C ALA A 21 27.83 -24.74 9.09
N ILE A 22 26.69 -24.08 8.91
CA ILE A 22 25.77 -24.33 7.81
C ILE A 22 26.38 -23.77 6.50
N VAL A 23 26.93 -22.57 6.54
CA VAL A 23 27.63 -21.96 5.39
C VAL A 23 28.81 -22.83 4.95
N ALA A 24 29.60 -23.38 5.91
CA ALA A 24 30.68 -24.29 5.59
C ALA A 24 30.20 -25.57 4.89
N LYS A 25 29.04 -26.15 5.32
CA LYS A 25 28.43 -27.31 4.63
C LYS A 25 27.99 -26.94 3.20
N ILE A 26 27.37 -25.79 3.00
CA ILE A 26 26.95 -25.30 1.68
C ILE A 26 28.17 -25.14 0.76
N ASN A 27 29.26 -24.57 1.26
CA ASN A 27 30.51 -24.40 0.53
C ASN A 27 31.16 -25.75 0.16
N ALA A 28 31.10 -26.74 1.05
CA ALA A 28 31.63 -28.08 0.78
C ALA A 28 30.89 -28.81 -0.38
N LEU A 29 29.60 -28.53 -0.58
CA LEU A 29 28.78 -29.13 -1.63
C LEU A 29 29.00 -28.46 -3.02
N GLU A 30 29.72 -27.33 -3.11
CA GLU A 30 29.83 -26.55 -4.35
C GLU A 30 30.45 -27.34 -5.49
N ALA A 31 31.46 -28.16 -5.20
CA ALA A 31 32.14 -28.96 -6.21
C ALA A 31 31.20 -30.03 -6.80
N ASP A 32 30.46 -30.72 -5.98
CA ASP A 32 29.55 -31.80 -6.40
C ASP A 32 28.36 -31.24 -7.20
N ILE A 33 27.80 -30.13 -6.75
CA ILE A 33 26.68 -29.46 -7.45
C ILE A 33 27.13 -28.85 -8.77
N SER A 34 28.33 -28.27 -8.84
CA SER A 34 28.88 -27.73 -10.11
C SER A 34 29.17 -28.81 -11.18
N ALA A 35 29.30 -30.06 -10.77
CA ALA A 35 29.47 -31.19 -11.70
C ALA A 35 28.16 -31.70 -12.33
N LEU A 36 26.99 -31.28 -11.82
CA LEU A 36 25.68 -31.68 -12.34
C LEU A 36 25.43 -31.13 -13.74
N ALA A 37 24.77 -31.92 -14.58
CA ALA A 37 24.25 -31.44 -15.86
C ALA A 37 23.00 -30.56 -15.63
N ASP A 38 22.74 -29.61 -16.52
CA ASP A 38 21.57 -28.69 -16.40
C ASP A 38 20.24 -29.44 -16.27
N THR A 39 20.10 -30.58 -16.94
CA THR A 39 18.92 -31.44 -16.87
C THR A 39 18.69 -32.10 -15.50
N ASP A 40 19.68 -32.08 -14.62
CA ASP A 40 19.60 -32.72 -13.31
C ASP A 40 19.08 -31.79 -12.23
N PHE A 41 19.09 -30.46 -12.46
CA PHE A 41 18.57 -29.47 -11.50
C PHE A 41 17.07 -29.66 -11.21
N PRO A 42 16.18 -29.75 -12.22
CA PRO A 42 14.75 -30.02 -11.93
C PRO A 42 14.53 -31.39 -11.29
N LYS A 43 15.36 -32.41 -11.62
CA LYS A 43 15.28 -33.75 -10.99
C LYS A 43 15.62 -33.66 -9.49
N LYS A 44 16.63 -32.88 -9.13
CA LYS A 44 16.98 -32.62 -7.71
C LYS A 44 15.85 -31.95 -6.96
N THR A 45 15.15 -31.00 -7.59
CA THR A 45 13.95 -30.38 -7.01
C THR A 45 12.86 -31.42 -6.73
N LEU A 46 12.61 -32.33 -7.68
CA LEU A 46 11.64 -33.42 -7.47
C LEU A 46 12.09 -34.38 -6.37
N GLU A 47 13.40 -34.74 -6.32
CA GLU A 47 13.97 -35.53 -5.22
C GLU A 47 13.72 -34.86 -3.85
N PHE A 48 13.96 -33.56 -3.72
CA PHE A 48 13.69 -32.85 -2.47
C PHE A 48 12.19 -32.84 -2.09
N LYS A 49 11.29 -32.60 -3.07
CA LYS A 49 9.84 -32.70 -2.83
C LYS A 49 9.45 -34.11 -2.37
N ASP A 50 10.03 -35.14 -2.94
CA ASP A 50 9.83 -36.55 -2.53
C ASP A 50 10.34 -36.83 -1.11
N ARG A 51 11.54 -36.34 -0.74
CA ARG A 51 12.11 -36.50 0.61
C ARG A 51 11.25 -35.85 1.67
N LEU A 52 10.64 -34.70 1.38
CA LEU A 52 9.72 -34.00 2.26
C LEU A 52 8.35 -34.69 2.38
N SER A 53 7.87 -35.38 1.31
CA SER A 53 6.52 -35.98 1.27
C SER A 53 6.42 -37.37 1.89
N LYS A 54 7.52 -38.08 2.07
CA LYS A 54 7.56 -39.46 2.63
C LYS A 54 7.22 -39.47 4.12
N SER A 55 5.92 -39.52 4.43
CA SER A 55 5.35 -39.21 5.74
C SER A 55 5.15 -40.41 6.68
N GLU A 56 5.68 -41.63 6.45
CA GLU A 56 5.25 -42.72 7.29
C GLU A 56 6.23 -43.17 8.42
N ASN A 57 7.52 -42.77 8.43
CA ASN A 57 8.37 -43.06 9.62
C ASN A 57 9.64 -42.18 9.82
N LYS A 58 9.95 -41.22 8.98
CA LYS A 58 10.95 -40.14 9.14
C LYS A 58 10.92 -39.27 7.85
N SER A 59 10.03 -38.34 7.75
CA SER A 59 10.13 -37.29 6.74
C SER A 59 11.29 -36.37 7.12
N GLU A 60 12.18 -36.08 6.18
CA GLU A 60 13.16 -35.03 6.37
C GLU A 60 12.43 -33.67 6.46
N THR A 61 13.00 -32.76 7.18
CA THR A 61 12.49 -31.39 7.33
C THR A 61 13.16 -30.45 6.35
N LEU A 62 12.62 -29.23 6.16
CA LEU A 62 13.29 -28.22 5.38
C LEU A 62 14.71 -27.90 5.87
N GLU A 63 14.95 -28.02 7.18
CA GLU A 63 16.27 -27.80 7.80
C GLU A 63 17.28 -28.86 7.39
N ASP A 64 16.84 -30.12 7.21
CA ASP A 64 17.71 -31.22 6.83
C ASP A 64 18.23 -31.06 5.39
N ILE A 65 17.39 -30.62 4.47
CA ILE A 65 17.73 -30.41 3.05
C ILE A 65 18.31 -29.04 2.75
N LEU A 66 18.25 -28.07 3.70
CA LEU A 66 18.65 -26.68 3.49
C LEU A 66 20.06 -26.51 2.89
N PRO A 67 21.13 -27.20 3.39
CA PRO A 67 22.44 -27.02 2.79
C PRO A 67 22.52 -27.42 1.31
N GLU A 68 21.89 -28.55 0.94
CA GLU A 68 21.84 -29.02 -0.45
C GLU A 68 21.02 -28.07 -1.33
N ALA A 69 19.85 -27.62 -0.84
CA ALA A 69 18.97 -26.70 -1.56
C ALA A 69 19.64 -25.34 -1.81
N PHE A 70 20.32 -24.76 -0.79
CA PHE A 70 21.03 -23.49 -0.97
C PHE A 70 22.23 -23.62 -1.92
N ALA A 71 22.97 -24.73 -1.88
CA ALA A 71 24.05 -25.00 -2.82
C ALA A 71 23.52 -25.12 -4.26
N LEU A 72 22.36 -25.78 -4.46
CA LEU A 72 21.71 -25.92 -5.74
C LEU A 72 21.27 -24.56 -6.32
N VAL A 73 20.60 -23.70 -5.51
CA VAL A 73 20.21 -22.35 -5.92
C VAL A 73 21.42 -21.49 -6.26
N ARG A 74 22.50 -21.58 -5.47
CA ARG A 74 23.74 -20.83 -5.70
C ARG A 74 24.35 -21.13 -7.07
N GLU A 75 24.43 -22.41 -7.44
CA GLU A 75 24.97 -22.82 -8.76
C GLU A 75 23.98 -22.45 -9.88
N ALA A 76 22.66 -22.61 -9.67
CA ALA A 76 21.66 -22.19 -10.64
C ALA A 76 21.75 -20.67 -10.94
N ALA A 77 21.93 -19.83 -9.90
CA ALA A 77 22.14 -18.39 -10.07
C ALA A 77 23.41 -18.08 -10.85
N LYS A 78 24.50 -18.76 -10.54
CA LYS A 78 25.78 -18.61 -11.25
C LYS A 78 25.67 -18.99 -12.74
N ARG A 79 24.93 -20.04 -13.07
CA ARG A 79 24.77 -20.49 -14.48
C ARG A 79 23.87 -19.58 -15.29
N ASN A 80 22.74 -19.14 -14.71
CA ASN A 80 21.73 -18.38 -15.45
C ASN A 80 21.99 -16.87 -15.48
N LEU A 81 22.50 -16.29 -14.36
CA LEU A 81 22.72 -14.85 -14.24
C LEU A 81 24.19 -14.46 -14.17
N GLY A 82 25.12 -15.42 -14.08
CA GLY A 82 26.53 -15.13 -13.80
C GLY A 82 26.80 -14.68 -12.37
N GLU A 83 25.80 -14.72 -11.48
CA GLU A 83 25.85 -14.21 -10.11
C GLU A 83 25.93 -15.36 -9.10
N ARG A 84 27.11 -15.54 -8.48
CA ARG A 84 27.29 -16.50 -7.39
C ARG A 84 27.04 -15.84 -6.06
N HIS A 85 26.15 -16.36 -5.21
CA HIS A 85 25.92 -15.85 -3.87
C HIS A 85 27.21 -15.84 -3.01
N TYR A 86 27.48 -14.73 -2.36
CA TYR A 86 28.54 -14.60 -1.35
C TYR A 86 28.13 -15.26 -0.04
N ASP A 87 29.11 -15.61 0.82
CA ASP A 87 28.84 -16.25 2.10
C ASP A 87 27.98 -15.38 3.02
N VAL A 88 28.16 -14.06 3.02
CA VAL A 88 27.29 -13.11 3.73
C VAL A 88 25.85 -13.15 3.20
N GLN A 89 25.66 -13.40 1.91
CA GLN A 89 24.33 -13.54 1.32
C GLN A 89 23.67 -14.87 1.71
N LEU A 90 24.44 -15.95 1.89
CA LEU A 90 23.93 -17.19 2.47
C LEU A 90 23.41 -16.96 3.90
N VAL A 91 24.15 -16.20 4.74
CA VAL A 91 23.70 -15.83 6.09
C VAL A 91 22.42 -15.01 6.03
N GLY A 92 22.31 -14.07 5.08
CA GLY A 92 21.08 -13.31 4.82
C GLY A 92 19.89 -14.20 4.48
N GLY A 93 20.09 -15.20 3.60
CA GLY A 93 19.09 -16.20 3.24
C GLY A 93 18.66 -17.07 4.42
N LEU A 94 19.61 -17.46 5.28
CA LEU A 94 19.32 -18.19 6.53
C LEU A 94 18.50 -17.37 7.51
N ALA A 95 18.75 -16.06 7.62
CA ALA A 95 17.94 -15.16 8.46
C ALA A 95 16.51 -15.06 7.95
N LEU A 96 16.31 -14.92 6.62
CA LEU A 96 14.99 -14.91 6.01
C LEU A 96 14.26 -16.26 6.20
N HIS A 97 14.95 -17.37 6.00
CA HIS A 97 14.36 -18.71 6.23
C HIS A 97 13.91 -18.88 7.68
N SER A 98 14.65 -18.32 8.62
CA SER A 98 14.33 -18.38 10.07
C SER A 98 13.19 -17.44 10.50
N GLY A 99 12.49 -16.78 9.56
CA GLY A 99 11.42 -15.84 9.88
C GLY A 99 11.92 -14.56 10.55
N LYS A 100 13.06 -14.02 10.10
CA LYS A 100 13.67 -12.80 10.64
C LYS A 100 13.82 -11.74 9.56
N ILE A 101 14.10 -10.50 9.97
CA ILE A 101 14.46 -9.43 9.04
C ILE A 101 15.96 -9.46 8.80
N SER A 102 16.34 -9.59 7.53
CA SER A 102 17.73 -9.50 7.09
C SER A 102 18.05 -8.04 6.74
N GLU A 103 18.74 -7.31 7.62
CA GLU A 103 19.25 -5.98 7.27
C GLU A 103 20.54 -6.13 6.48
N MET A 104 20.46 -5.95 5.16
CA MET A 104 21.60 -5.91 4.27
C MET A 104 21.69 -4.54 3.62
N LYS A 105 22.85 -3.91 3.64
CA LYS A 105 23.05 -2.58 3.05
C LYS A 105 22.61 -2.55 1.59
N THR A 106 22.21 -1.39 1.12
CA THR A 106 21.80 -1.20 -0.29
C THR A 106 22.98 -1.58 -1.22
N GLY A 107 22.68 -2.32 -2.30
CA GLY A 107 23.71 -2.80 -3.22
C GLY A 107 24.36 -4.14 -2.81
N GLU A 108 23.91 -4.81 -1.74
CA GLU A 108 24.40 -6.14 -1.30
C GLU A 108 23.61 -7.32 -1.92
N GLY A 109 22.77 -7.08 -2.94
CA GLY A 109 22.06 -8.12 -3.69
C GLY A 109 20.93 -8.80 -2.93
N LYS A 110 20.11 -8.03 -2.17
CA LYS A 110 18.96 -8.57 -1.42
C LYS A 110 18.01 -9.40 -2.28
N THR A 111 17.69 -8.95 -3.48
CA THR A 111 16.79 -9.66 -4.42
C THR A 111 17.31 -11.05 -4.74
N LEU A 112 18.63 -11.19 -4.97
CA LEU A 112 19.28 -12.48 -5.18
C LEU A 112 19.24 -13.35 -3.92
N VAL A 113 19.44 -12.76 -2.73
CA VAL A 113 19.39 -13.48 -1.45
C VAL A 113 18.03 -14.11 -1.21
N ALA A 114 16.94 -13.43 -1.57
CA ALA A 114 15.58 -13.93 -1.41
C ALA A 114 15.33 -15.24 -2.18
N THR A 115 16.11 -15.54 -3.24
CA THR A 115 15.96 -16.79 -4.03
C THR A 115 16.24 -18.04 -3.20
N LEU A 116 17.16 -17.96 -2.25
CA LEU A 116 17.55 -19.08 -1.39
C LEU A 116 16.38 -19.59 -0.52
N PRO A 117 15.80 -18.77 0.38
CA PRO A 117 14.67 -19.19 1.20
C PRO A 117 13.38 -19.36 0.41
N ALA A 118 13.18 -18.61 -0.69
CA ALA A 118 12.01 -18.79 -1.54
C ALA A 118 11.97 -20.18 -2.18
N TYR A 119 13.07 -20.62 -2.79
CA TYR A 119 13.18 -21.96 -3.33
C TYR A 119 12.94 -23.04 -2.27
N LEU A 120 13.66 -22.98 -1.14
CA LEU A 120 13.56 -23.97 -0.07
C LEU A 120 12.12 -24.11 0.45
N ASN A 121 11.44 -23.00 0.72
CA ASN A 121 10.08 -23.05 1.25
C ASN A 121 9.03 -23.39 0.18
N ALA A 122 9.29 -23.15 -1.10
CA ALA A 122 8.42 -23.56 -2.20
C ALA A 122 8.37 -25.09 -2.39
N LEU A 123 9.38 -25.83 -1.91
CA LEU A 123 9.41 -27.29 -1.97
C LEU A 123 8.27 -27.94 -1.16
N GLY A 124 7.73 -27.24 -0.14
CA GLY A 124 6.57 -27.69 0.65
C GLY A 124 5.23 -27.60 -0.09
N ALA A 125 5.18 -27.05 -1.32
CA ALA A 125 3.98 -26.89 -2.15
C ALA A 125 2.86 -26.00 -1.57
N ASP A 126 3.08 -25.32 -0.46
CA ASP A 126 2.10 -24.41 0.20
C ASP A 126 2.14 -22.97 -0.38
N GLY A 127 3.03 -22.69 -1.34
CA GLY A 127 3.23 -21.39 -1.96
C GLY A 127 4.11 -20.43 -1.14
N VAL A 128 4.88 -19.62 -1.86
CA VAL A 128 5.72 -18.54 -1.29
C VAL A 128 5.34 -17.23 -1.95
N HIS A 129 5.09 -16.20 -1.14
CA HIS A 129 4.79 -14.86 -1.61
C HIS A 129 6.01 -13.96 -1.44
N ILE A 130 6.46 -13.32 -2.52
CA ILE A 130 7.50 -12.28 -2.50
C ILE A 130 6.81 -10.94 -2.73
N ILE A 131 6.89 -10.07 -1.73
CA ILE A 131 6.08 -8.86 -1.63
C ILE A 131 6.96 -7.64 -1.84
N THR A 132 6.62 -6.83 -2.83
CA THR A 132 7.35 -5.62 -3.23
C THR A 132 6.50 -4.36 -3.04
N VAL A 133 7.12 -3.19 -3.15
CA VAL A 133 6.44 -1.90 -2.95
C VAL A 133 5.67 -1.40 -4.18
N ASN A 134 5.94 -1.92 -5.38
CA ASN A 134 5.24 -1.52 -6.60
C ASN A 134 5.26 -2.60 -7.68
N ASP A 135 4.37 -2.45 -8.67
CA ASP A 135 4.20 -3.39 -9.79
C ASP A 135 5.44 -3.53 -10.68
N TYR A 136 6.21 -2.46 -10.84
CA TYR A 136 7.45 -2.49 -11.63
C TYR A 136 8.47 -3.45 -11.01
N LEU A 137 8.72 -3.32 -9.69
CA LEU A 137 9.64 -4.20 -8.98
C LEU A 137 9.13 -5.65 -8.98
N ALA A 138 7.82 -5.87 -8.80
CA ALA A 138 7.25 -7.21 -8.85
C ALA A 138 7.53 -7.90 -10.19
N ARG A 139 7.33 -7.21 -11.33
CA ARG A 139 7.62 -7.73 -12.65
C ARG A 139 9.11 -7.94 -12.87
N ARG A 140 9.92 -6.90 -12.62
CA ARG A 140 11.37 -6.94 -12.83
C ARG A 140 12.02 -8.10 -12.08
N ASP A 141 11.70 -8.22 -10.78
CA ASP A 141 12.32 -9.23 -9.93
C ASP A 141 11.83 -10.64 -10.27
N ALA A 142 10.57 -10.79 -10.66
CA ALA A 142 10.03 -12.04 -11.13
C ALA A 142 10.71 -12.49 -12.44
N VAL A 143 10.99 -11.58 -13.37
CA VAL A 143 11.68 -11.89 -14.63
C VAL A 143 13.14 -12.25 -14.37
N MET A 144 13.84 -11.47 -13.56
CA MET A 144 15.26 -11.74 -13.27
C MET A 144 15.44 -13.04 -12.46
N MET A 145 14.75 -13.18 -11.35
CA MET A 145 14.89 -14.34 -10.45
C MET A 145 14.13 -15.57 -10.96
N GLY A 146 13.10 -15.35 -11.76
CA GLY A 146 12.34 -16.40 -12.45
C GLY A 146 13.20 -17.31 -13.31
N GLN A 147 14.28 -16.79 -13.88
CA GLN A 147 15.26 -17.61 -14.63
C GLN A 147 15.88 -18.70 -13.74
N ILE A 148 16.21 -18.35 -12.49
CA ILE A 148 16.76 -19.31 -11.51
C ILE A 148 15.70 -20.35 -11.15
N TYR A 149 14.48 -19.91 -10.80
CA TYR A 149 13.41 -20.79 -10.37
C TYR A 149 12.95 -21.73 -11.48
N ASN A 150 12.81 -21.21 -12.71
CA ASN A 150 12.45 -22.01 -13.88
C ASN A 150 13.54 -23.05 -14.22
N PHE A 151 14.83 -22.69 -14.12
CA PHE A 151 15.93 -23.61 -14.27
C PHE A 151 15.92 -24.74 -13.24
N LEU A 152 15.44 -24.45 -12.03
CA LEU A 152 15.23 -25.41 -10.95
C LEU A 152 13.92 -26.21 -11.08
N GLY A 153 13.06 -25.90 -12.07
CA GLY A 153 11.79 -26.58 -12.29
C GLY A 153 10.63 -26.09 -11.40
N LEU A 154 10.70 -24.86 -10.89
CA LEU A 154 9.60 -24.21 -10.17
C LEU A 154 8.87 -23.21 -11.08
N THR A 155 7.58 -22.99 -10.76
CA THR A 155 6.71 -22.04 -11.44
C THR A 155 6.69 -20.70 -10.72
N VAL A 156 6.60 -19.59 -11.48
CA VAL A 156 6.56 -18.22 -10.94
C VAL A 156 5.35 -17.47 -11.48
N GLY A 157 4.54 -16.95 -10.58
CA GLY A 157 3.42 -16.06 -10.89
C GLY A 157 3.73 -14.60 -10.53
N VAL A 158 3.05 -13.68 -11.19
CA VAL A 158 3.11 -12.24 -10.89
C VAL A 158 1.70 -11.68 -10.81
N ILE A 159 1.42 -10.94 -9.77
CA ILE A 159 0.15 -10.24 -9.57
C ILE A 159 0.39 -8.73 -9.53
N ASN A 160 -0.31 -8.01 -10.37
CA ASN A 160 -0.21 -6.55 -10.50
C ASN A 160 -1.56 -5.89 -10.28
N SER A 161 -1.56 -4.56 -10.19
CA SER A 161 -2.75 -3.72 -10.11
C SER A 161 -3.69 -3.93 -11.31
N GLN A 162 -4.93 -3.45 -11.19
CA GLN A 162 -5.96 -3.58 -12.22
C GLN A 162 -6.29 -5.02 -12.63
N ASN A 163 -6.11 -5.98 -11.70
CA ASN A 163 -6.35 -7.41 -11.93
C ASN A 163 -5.48 -8.04 -13.03
N VAL A 164 -4.36 -7.42 -13.36
CA VAL A 164 -3.40 -7.96 -14.33
C VAL A 164 -2.53 -9.02 -13.66
N SER A 165 -2.29 -10.15 -14.33
CA SER A 165 -1.49 -11.25 -13.79
C SER A 165 -0.73 -11.97 -14.87
N TYR A 166 0.43 -12.51 -14.52
CA TYR A 166 1.33 -13.21 -15.43
C TYR A 166 1.86 -14.50 -14.83
N LEU A 167 2.24 -15.44 -15.71
CA LEU A 167 3.14 -16.57 -15.40
C LEU A 167 4.46 -16.36 -16.12
N TYR A 168 5.55 -16.70 -15.45
CA TYR A 168 6.87 -16.76 -16.08
C TYR A 168 6.92 -17.94 -17.08
N ASP A 169 7.29 -17.62 -18.31
CA ASP A 169 7.45 -18.59 -19.40
C ASP A 169 8.71 -18.20 -20.19
N ALA A 170 9.79 -19.00 -20.06
CA ALA A 170 11.08 -18.73 -20.70
C ALA A 170 11.01 -18.66 -22.25
N THR A 171 9.92 -19.19 -22.86
CA THR A 171 9.71 -19.17 -24.30
C THR A 171 8.90 -17.96 -24.78
N HIS A 172 8.27 -17.23 -23.87
CA HIS A 172 7.45 -16.05 -24.19
C HIS A 172 8.36 -14.85 -24.38
N GLN A 173 8.37 -14.28 -25.58
CA GLN A 173 9.09 -13.05 -25.91
C GLN A 173 8.10 -12.07 -26.56
N GLU A 174 7.92 -10.93 -25.96
CA GLU A 174 7.16 -9.83 -26.51
C GLU A 174 8.13 -8.80 -27.10
N GLU A 175 8.22 -8.72 -28.42
CA GLU A 175 9.09 -7.74 -29.10
C GLU A 175 8.49 -6.32 -28.97
N ASP A 176 9.06 -5.50 -28.12
CA ASP A 176 8.82 -4.06 -28.11
C ASP A 176 10.12 -3.30 -28.40
N LYS A 177 10.28 -2.90 -29.66
CA LYS A 177 11.49 -2.27 -30.18
C LYS A 177 11.78 -0.87 -29.63
N GLU A 178 10.78 -0.19 -29.05
CA GLU A 178 10.96 1.15 -28.48
C GLU A 178 11.45 1.11 -27.03
N ARG A 179 11.06 0.07 -26.24
CA ARG A 179 11.53 -0.15 -24.86
C ARG A 179 12.96 -0.67 -24.79
N ASP A 180 13.43 -1.31 -25.88
CA ASP A 180 14.58 -2.20 -25.88
C ASP A 180 15.95 -1.56 -26.13
N GLN A 181 16.05 -0.23 -26.13
CA GLN A 181 17.31 0.40 -26.54
C GLN A 181 18.25 0.87 -25.42
N VAL A 182 17.90 0.79 -24.15
CA VAL A 182 18.71 1.33 -23.04
C VAL A 182 18.86 0.36 -21.87
N GLY A 183 19.96 -0.42 -21.87
CA GLY A 183 20.48 -1.14 -20.71
C GLY A 183 19.69 -2.39 -20.23
N GLU A 184 20.07 -2.94 -19.08
CA GLU A 184 19.53 -4.15 -18.45
C GLU A 184 18.03 -4.06 -18.07
N PHE A 185 17.36 -2.94 -18.31
CA PHE A 185 15.95 -2.71 -18.01
C PHE A 185 14.98 -3.14 -19.11
N LYS A 186 15.48 -3.83 -20.11
CA LYS A 186 14.71 -4.34 -21.25
C LYS A 186 13.62 -5.36 -20.95
N ILE A 187 13.57 -5.88 -19.75
CA ILE A 187 12.97 -7.18 -19.43
C ILE A 187 11.58 -7.04 -18.77
N VAL A 188 10.85 -5.93 -18.90
CA VAL A 188 9.61 -5.73 -18.14
C VAL A 188 8.46 -6.64 -18.58
N TYR A 189 8.47 -7.14 -19.82
CA TYR A 189 7.42 -8.04 -20.34
C TYR A 189 7.96 -9.31 -20.99
N ASP A 190 9.26 -9.39 -21.26
CA ASP A 190 9.87 -10.65 -21.69
C ASP A 190 9.62 -11.71 -20.63
N PHE A 191 9.33 -12.93 -21.05
CA PHE A 191 9.03 -14.05 -20.18
C PHE A 191 7.74 -13.96 -19.34
N LEU A 192 6.95 -12.88 -19.43
CA LEU A 192 5.72 -12.71 -18.69
C LEU A 192 4.49 -12.97 -19.57
N LYS A 193 3.95 -14.18 -19.50
CA LYS A 193 2.77 -14.59 -20.22
C LYS A 193 1.50 -14.22 -19.45
N PRO A 194 0.56 -13.44 -20.02
CA PRO A 194 -0.71 -13.12 -19.37
C PRO A 194 -1.48 -14.37 -18.93
N THR A 195 -2.03 -14.33 -17.72
CA THR A 195 -2.78 -15.44 -17.12
C THR A 195 -3.89 -14.96 -16.20
N THR A 196 -4.66 -15.91 -15.65
CA THR A 196 -5.67 -15.60 -14.62
C THR A 196 -5.01 -15.35 -13.25
N ARG A 197 -5.68 -14.56 -12.41
CA ARG A 197 -5.22 -14.27 -11.04
C ARG A 197 -4.98 -15.55 -10.24
N LYS A 198 -5.92 -16.50 -10.34
CA LYS A 198 -5.82 -17.81 -9.69
C LYS A 198 -4.58 -18.59 -10.13
N ALA A 199 -4.34 -18.67 -11.45
CA ALA A 199 -3.16 -19.38 -11.96
C ALA A 199 -1.83 -18.75 -11.51
N ALA A 200 -1.79 -17.42 -11.32
CA ALA A 200 -0.61 -16.76 -10.78
C ALA A 200 -0.39 -17.11 -9.29
N TYR A 201 -1.45 -17.26 -8.50
CA TYR A 201 -1.36 -17.73 -7.11
C TYR A 201 -1.08 -19.23 -7.00
N ASP A 202 -1.48 -20.04 -7.99
CA ASP A 202 -1.22 -21.47 -8.03
C ASP A 202 0.25 -21.81 -8.36
N ALA A 203 1.05 -20.85 -8.79
CA ALA A 203 2.49 -20.98 -8.98
C ALA A 203 3.21 -21.27 -7.63
N ASP A 204 4.39 -21.96 -7.68
CA ASP A 204 5.18 -22.27 -6.49
C ASP A 204 5.63 -20.99 -5.76
N ILE A 205 5.94 -19.93 -6.51
CA ILE A 205 6.35 -18.61 -6.01
C ILE A 205 5.54 -17.53 -6.70
N THR A 206 4.94 -16.60 -5.94
CA THR A 206 4.17 -15.49 -6.49
C THR A 206 4.79 -14.16 -6.07
N TYR A 207 5.06 -13.28 -7.04
CA TYR A 207 5.49 -11.91 -6.83
C TYR A 207 4.30 -10.95 -6.91
N GLY A 208 4.28 -9.93 -6.08
CA GLY A 208 3.22 -8.92 -6.13
C GLY A 208 3.44 -7.78 -5.16
N THR A 209 2.55 -6.79 -5.20
CA THR A 209 2.60 -5.68 -4.25
C THR A 209 1.82 -6.00 -2.97
N ASN A 210 2.24 -5.39 -1.86
CA ASN A 210 1.56 -5.51 -0.57
C ASN A 210 0.06 -5.17 -0.66
N HIS A 211 -0.30 -4.18 -1.46
CA HIS A 211 -1.69 -3.77 -1.69
C HIS A 211 -2.50 -4.86 -2.37
N GLU A 212 -1.98 -5.43 -3.46
CA GLU A 212 -2.70 -6.45 -4.23
C GLU A 212 -2.95 -7.71 -3.42
N TYR A 213 -1.95 -8.18 -2.66
CA TYR A 213 -2.14 -9.33 -1.75
C TYR A 213 -3.23 -9.07 -0.71
N GLY A 214 -3.25 -7.88 -0.11
CA GLY A 214 -4.25 -7.53 0.88
C GLY A 214 -5.63 -7.30 0.29
N PHE A 215 -5.73 -6.70 -0.90
CA PHE A 215 -7.01 -6.56 -1.60
C PHE A 215 -7.57 -7.89 -2.09
N ASP A 216 -6.72 -8.79 -2.57
CA ASP A 216 -7.17 -10.13 -2.96
C ASP A 216 -7.69 -10.92 -1.75
N TYR A 217 -7.04 -10.79 -0.58
CA TYR A 217 -7.57 -11.35 0.66
C TYR A 217 -8.97 -10.82 0.99
N LEU A 218 -9.18 -9.52 0.87
CA LEU A 218 -10.50 -8.94 1.11
C LEU A 218 -11.52 -9.39 0.06
N ARG A 219 -11.13 -9.44 -1.24
CA ARG A 219 -11.99 -9.93 -2.33
C ARG A 219 -12.40 -11.38 -2.14
N ASP A 220 -11.46 -12.27 -1.78
CA ASP A 220 -11.72 -13.70 -1.51
C ASP A 220 -12.72 -13.91 -0.35
N ASN A 221 -12.83 -12.93 0.56
CA ASN A 221 -13.82 -12.96 1.61
C ASN A 221 -15.16 -12.28 1.24
N LEU A 222 -15.31 -11.82 -0.01
CA LEU A 222 -16.57 -11.26 -0.55
C LEU A 222 -17.13 -12.08 -1.72
N VAL A 223 -16.39 -13.06 -2.28
CA VAL A 223 -16.86 -13.90 -3.39
C VAL A 223 -18.02 -14.79 -2.98
N THR A 224 -18.88 -15.13 -3.93
CA THR A 224 -20.07 -15.98 -3.74
C THR A 224 -19.92 -17.37 -4.35
N SER A 225 -18.84 -17.61 -5.11
CA SER A 225 -18.48 -18.91 -5.70
C SER A 225 -17.08 -19.34 -5.30
N LEU A 226 -16.86 -20.64 -5.15
CA LEU A 226 -15.52 -21.23 -4.91
C LEU A 226 -14.56 -21.02 -6.08
N ASP A 227 -15.09 -20.93 -7.30
CA ASP A 227 -14.28 -20.73 -8.51
C ASP A 227 -13.63 -19.35 -8.56
N ASP A 228 -14.22 -18.37 -7.87
CA ASP A 228 -13.75 -17.00 -7.79
C ASP A 228 -12.65 -16.80 -6.73
N LEU A 229 -12.40 -17.80 -5.87
CA LEU A 229 -11.29 -17.76 -4.91
C LEU A 229 -9.96 -17.82 -5.65
N VAL A 230 -9.05 -16.90 -5.33
CA VAL A 230 -7.75 -16.80 -5.97
C VAL A 230 -6.59 -17.22 -5.08
N GLN A 231 -6.63 -16.92 -3.77
CA GLN A 231 -5.54 -17.22 -2.85
C GLN A 231 -5.63 -18.65 -2.28
N ARG A 232 -4.45 -19.31 -2.13
CA ARG A 232 -4.35 -20.65 -1.51
C ARG A 232 -4.16 -20.61 0.02
N GLY A 233 -3.87 -19.45 0.57
CA GLY A 233 -3.58 -19.23 1.99
C GLY A 233 -2.27 -18.47 2.21
N HIS A 234 -1.87 -18.32 3.49
CA HIS A 234 -0.76 -17.47 3.91
C HIS A 234 0.33 -18.34 4.57
N ASN A 235 1.17 -19.01 3.76
CA ASN A 235 2.20 -19.90 4.28
C ASN A 235 3.48 -19.12 4.61
N PHE A 236 4.23 -18.68 3.61
CA PHE A 236 5.48 -17.94 3.79
C PHE A 236 5.50 -16.67 2.95
N ALA A 237 5.86 -15.54 3.58
CA ALA A 237 6.09 -14.28 2.88
C ALA A 237 7.50 -13.76 3.13
N ILE A 238 8.12 -13.28 2.05
CA ILE A 238 9.35 -12.48 2.07
C ILE A 238 8.99 -11.07 1.63
N VAL A 239 9.11 -10.09 2.53
CA VAL A 239 8.77 -8.68 2.25
C VAL A 239 10.05 -7.94 1.88
N ASP A 240 10.15 -7.49 0.62
CA ASP A 240 11.23 -6.62 0.19
C ASP A 240 10.96 -5.18 0.60
N GLU A 241 11.99 -4.45 0.98
CA GLU A 241 11.89 -3.13 1.57
C GLU A 241 10.89 -3.09 2.74
N VAL A 242 11.06 -4.03 3.67
CA VAL A 242 10.13 -4.32 4.77
C VAL A 242 9.82 -3.11 5.66
N ASP A 243 10.74 -2.17 5.80
CA ASP A 243 10.54 -0.92 6.53
C ASP A 243 9.59 0.06 5.83
N SER A 244 9.51 0.06 4.50
CA SER A 244 8.46 0.79 3.78
C SER A 244 7.09 0.18 4.02
N ILE A 245 6.98 -1.12 3.78
CA ILE A 245 5.68 -1.81 3.76
C ILE A 245 5.10 -1.92 5.17
N LEU A 246 5.90 -2.39 6.14
CA LEU A 246 5.41 -2.68 7.49
C LEU A 246 5.41 -1.48 8.44
N ILE A 247 6.07 -0.36 8.07
CA ILE A 247 6.11 0.84 8.91
C ILE A 247 5.50 2.04 8.19
N ASP A 248 6.01 2.44 7.00
CA ASP A 248 5.57 3.66 6.35
C ASP A 248 4.14 3.57 5.83
N GLU A 249 3.84 2.53 5.08
CA GLU A 249 2.52 2.30 4.48
C GLU A 249 1.51 1.77 5.50
N ALA A 250 1.99 1.20 6.61
CA ALA A 250 1.15 0.65 7.68
C ALA A 250 0.45 1.71 8.56
N ARG A 251 0.29 2.93 8.08
CA ARG A 251 -0.45 4.03 8.73
C ARG A 251 -1.95 3.99 8.43
N THR A 252 -2.33 3.47 7.28
CA THR A 252 -3.71 3.40 6.80
C THR A 252 -4.12 1.96 6.50
N PRO A 253 -5.37 1.56 6.80
CA PRO A 253 -5.86 0.24 6.45
C PRO A 253 -6.14 0.13 4.94
N LEU A 254 -6.17 -1.09 4.45
CA LEU A 254 -6.74 -1.43 3.15
C LEU A 254 -8.27 -1.47 3.27
N ILE A 255 -8.99 -0.83 2.36
CA ILE A 255 -10.44 -0.73 2.39
C ILE A 255 -11.00 -1.03 1.00
N ILE A 256 -11.96 -1.94 0.90
CA ILE A 256 -12.82 -2.12 -0.26
C ILE A 256 -14.14 -1.42 0.06
N SER A 257 -14.54 -0.49 -0.81
CA SER A 257 -15.77 0.27 -0.67
C SER A 257 -16.81 -0.14 -1.71
N SER A 258 -18.07 -0.14 -1.30
CA SER A 258 -19.24 -0.26 -2.18
C SER A 258 -20.04 1.03 -2.15
N ALA A 259 -20.79 1.33 -3.23
CA ALA A 259 -21.67 2.50 -3.23
C ALA A 259 -22.79 2.32 -2.20
N ALA A 260 -22.99 3.31 -1.34
CA ALA A 260 -24.07 3.33 -0.36
C ALA A 260 -25.35 3.92 -0.99
N GLY A 261 -26.50 3.53 -0.46
CA GLY A 261 -27.78 4.18 -0.76
C GLY A 261 -27.87 5.59 -0.12
N ASP A 262 -28.95 6.29 -0.40
CA ASP A 262 -29.16 7.73 -0.17
C ASP A 262 -28.93 8.21 1.28
N SER A 263 -27.85 9.00 1.49
CA SER A 263 -27.60 9.79 2.70
C SER A 263 -27.53 11.31 2.42
N GLU A 264 -27.87 11.74 1.19
CA GLU A 264 -27.78 13.16 0.77
C GLU A 264 -28.51 14.12 1.71
N ASP A 265 -29.71 13.77 2.18
CA ASP A 265 -30.55 14.61 3.05
C ASP A 265 -29.89 14.93 4.41
N PHE A 266 -29.11 13.98 4.96
CA PHE A 266 -28.45 14.19 6.25
C PHE A 266 -27.32 15.22 6.16
N TYR A 267 -26.48 15.20 5.14
CA TYR A 267 -25.40 16.17 4.98
C TYR A 267 -25.92 17.59 4.84
N VAL A 268 -26.98 17.80 4.04
CA VAL A 268 -27.62 19.11 3.90
C VAL A 268 -28.21 19.58 5.25
N LYS A 269 -28.91 18.68 5.95
CA LYS A 269 -29.54 19.01 7.25
C LYS A 269 -28.49 19.38 8.30
N PHE A 270 -27.43 18.57 8.44
CA PHE A 270 -26.38 18.82 9.44
C PHE A 270 -25.52 20.05 9.09
N TYR A 271 -25.28 20.34 7.80
CA TYR A 271 -24.66 21.58 7.41
C TYR A 271 -25.47 22.81 7.85
N GLN A 272 -26.81 22.79 7.71
CA GLN A 272 -27.67 23.88 8.17
C GLN A 272 -27.60 24.08 9.70
N ILE A 273 -27.41 23.00 10.44
CA ILE A 273 -27.22 23.08 11.92
C ILE A 273 -25.83 23.63 12.23
N ALA A 274 -24.76 23.10 11.58
CA ALA A 274 -23.38 23.55 11.78
C ALA A 274 -23.22 25.06 11.52
N LYS A 275 -23.92 25.62 10.53
CA LYS A 275 -23.93 27.04 10.22
C LYS A 275 -24.49 27.90 11.35
N GLN A 276 -25.32 27.34 12.23
CA GLN A 276 -25.91 28.06 13.37
C GLN A 276 -25.06 27.93 14.64
N LEU A 277 -24.06 27.05 14.67
CA LEU A 277 -23.13 26.88 15.79
C LEU A 277 -22.01 27.94 15.72
N LYS A 278 -21.57 28.40 16.89
CA LYS A 278 -20.54 29.45 17.01
C LYS A 278 -19.26 28.88 17.58
N ARG A 279 -18.12 29.23 16.97
CA ARG A 279 -16.78 28.93 17.48
C ARG A 279 -16.62 29.51 18.91
N ASP A 280 -15.86 28.81 19.72
CA ASP A 280 -15.49 29.16 21.11
C ASP A 280 -16.66 29.17 22.13
N THR A 281 -17.90 28.97 21.67
CA THR A 281 -19.09 28.84 22.51
C THR A 281 -19.73 27.46 22.34
N ASP A 282 -20.01 27.06 21.11
CA ASP A 282 -20.70 25.82 20.79
C ASP A 282 -19.71 24.71 20.38
N TYR A 283 -18.51 25.07 19.88
CA TYR A 283 -17.42 24.15 19.58
C TYR A 283 -16.05 24.83 19.67
N GLU A 284 -15.01 24.05 19.95
CA GLU A 284 -13.61 24.45 19.95
C GLU A 284 -12.87 23.85 18.74
N VAL A 285 -11.83 24.52 18.24
CA VAL A 285 -11.02 24.08 17.09
C VAL A 285 -9.58 23.96 17.49
N ASP A 286 -9.00 22.78 17.33
CA ASP A 286 -7.55 22.57 17.37
C ASP A 286 -6.99 22.65 15.95
N GLU A 287 -6.37 23.78 15.62
CA GLU A 287 -5.81 24.03 14.29
C GLU A 287 -4.59 23.14 13.99
N LYS A 288 -3.83 22.67 15.01
CA LYS A 288 -2.67 21.80 14.83
C LYS A 288 -3.08 20.39 14.47
N LEU A 289 -4.12 19.89 15.13
CA LEU A 289 -4.64 18.54 14.89
C LEU A 289 -5.70 18.49 13.79
N LYS A 290 -6.13 19.67 13.27
CA LYS A 290 -7.28 19.80 12.35
C LYS A 290 -8.53 19.10 12.91
N ALA A 291 -8.74 19.21 14.21
CA ALA A 291 -9.82 18.60 14.96
C ALA A 291 -10.78 19.63 15.55
N ILE A 292 -12.01 19.20 15.81
CA ILE A 292 -13.00 20.00 16.54
C ILE A 292 -13.46 19.22 17.77
N SER A 293 -13.92 19.93 18.80
CA SER A 293 -14.67 19.34 19.90
C SER A 293 -15.93 20.16 20.17
N LEU A 294 -17.08 19.48 20.27
CA LEU A 294 -18.34 20.11 20.61
C LEU A 294 -18.40 20.38 22.13
N THR A 295 -18.90 21.54 22.52
CA THR A 295 -19.18 21.85 23.93
C THR A 295 -20.56 21.33 24.32
N ASP A 296 -20.83 21.17 25.65
CA ASP A 296 -22.15 20.79 26.12
C ASP A 296 -23.25 21.76 25.66
N ALA A 297 -22.93 23.06 25.53
CA ALA A 297 -23.83 24.09 25.00
C ALA A 297 -24.12 23.85 23.51
N GLY A 298 -23.09 23.45 22.71
CA GLY A 298 -23.24 23.12 21.31
C GLY A 298 -24.08 21.87 21.08
N ILE A 299 -23.86 20.84 21.90
CA ILE A 299 -24.62 19.59 21.87
C ILE A 299 -26.10 19.88 22.17
N THR A 300 -26.41 20.54 23.31
CA THR A 300 -27.79 20.90 23.68
C THR A 300 -28.49 21.72 22.61
N LYS A 301 -27.76 22.61 21.93
CA LYS A 301 -28.31 23.43 20.85
C LYS A 301 -28.58 22.61 19.59
N ALA A 302 -27.67 21.66 19.24
CA ALA A 302 -27.88 20.76 18.13
C ALA A 302 -29.06 19.80 18.36
N GLU A 303 -29.20 19.22 19.55
CA GLU A 303 -30.35 18.39 19.98
C GLU A 303 -31.68 19.12 19.80
N LYS A 304 -31.73 20.38 20.25
CA LYS A 304 -32.90 21.21 20.07
C LYS A 304 -33.24 21.49 18.61
N LEU A 305 -32.22 21.70 17.74
CA LEU A 305 -32.40 21.91 16.31
C LEU A 305 -32.80 20.64 15.59
N LEU A 306 -32.34 19.49 16.05
CA LEU A 306 -32.67 18.17 15.52
C LEU A 306 -34.06 17.68 15.99
N GLY A 307 -34.55 18.17 17.14
CA GLY A 307 -35.76 17.70 17.76
C GLY A 307 -35.61 16.34 18.48
N VAL A 308 -34.42 16.05 19.00
CA VAL A 308 -34.10 14.82 19.74
C VAL A 308 -33.74 15.17 21.18
N GLU A 309 -34.09 14.28 22.13
CA GLU A 309 -33.81 14.51 23.57
C GLU A 309 -32.33 14.26 23.92
N ASN A 310 -31.69 13.30 23.25
CA ASN A 310 -30.28 12.97 23.47
C ASN A 310 -29.66 12.40 22.18
N ILE A 311 -28.64 13.08 21.70
CA ILE A 311 -27.92 12.70 20.47
C ILE A 311 -27.00 11.46 20.65
N TYR A 312 -26.67 11.10 21.91
CA TYR A 312 -25.81 9.95 22.25
C TYR A 312 -26.56 8.63 22.50
N THR A 313 -27.83 8.54 22.10
CA THR A 313 -28.55 7.25 22.11
C THR A 313 -28.07 6.35 20.97
N GLU A 314 -28.34 5.02 21.03
CA GLU A 314 -27.93 4.05 20.00
C GLU A 314 -28.34 4.47 18.58
N LYS A 315 -29.53 5.03 18.41
CA LYS A 315 -30.00 5.60 17.14
C LYS A 315 -29.35 6.95 16.79
N GLY A 316 -28.77 7.64 17.76
CA GLY A 316 -28.18 8.97 17.63
C GLY A 316 -26.69 8.99 17.28
N ILE A 317 -25.98 7.87 17.35
CA ILE A 317 -24.53 7.79 17.02
C ILE A 317 -24.25 8.34 15.61
N LYS A 318 -25.09 8.02 14.64
CA LYS A 318 -25.00 8.59 13.28
C LYS A 318 -25.14 10.11 13.27
N TYR A 319 -25.99 10.68 14.13
CA TYR A 319 -26.20 12.12 14.21
C TYR A 319 -24.98 12.85 14.78
N VAL A 320 -24.30 12.26 15.76
CA VAL A 320 -23.05 12.81 16.31
C VAL A 320 -22.01 12.91 15.20
N HIS A 321 -21.79 11.82 14.46
CA HIS A 321 -20.83 11.80 13.37
C HIS A 321 -21.11 12.86 12.30
N HIS A 322 -22.34 12.93 11.79
CA HIS A 322 -22.72 13.92 10.78
C HIS A 322 -22.60 15.36 11.30
N LEU A 323 -22.93 15.60 12.60
CA LEU A 323 -22.77 16.90 13.22
C LEU A 323 -21.30 17.31 13.31
N GLU A 324 -20.46 16.42 13.84
CA GLU A 324 -19.01 16.68 13.94
C GLU A 324 -18.38 16.90 12.57
N THR A 325 -18.72 16.05 11.60
CA THR A 325 -18.22 16.15 10.22
C THR A 325 -18.65 17.46 9.56
N ALA A 326 -19.90 17.88 9.74
CA ALA A 326 -20.42 19.17 9.23
C ALA A 326 -19.74 20.38 9.90
N VAL A 327 -19.55 20.34 11.23
CA VAL A 327 -18.84 21.40 11.96
C VAL A 327 -17.38 21.45 11.56
N LYS A 328 -16.72 20.30 11.40
CA LYS A 328 -15.33 20.18 10.95
C LYS A 328 -15.16 20.73 9.51
N ALA A 329 -16.06 20.37 8.59
CA ALA A 329 -16.07 20.91 7.22
C ALA A 329 -16.24 22.43 7.20
N GLN A 330 -17.05 22.97 8.13
CA GLN A 330 -17.29 24.42 8.23
C GLN A 330 -16.11 25.17 8.86
N ALA A 331 -15.47 24.61 9.90
CA ALA A 331 -14.52 25.31 10.75
C ALA A 331 -13.06 25.13 10.35
N VAL A 332 -12.71 24.03 9.68
CA VAL A 332 -11.32 23.61 9.44
C VAL A 332 -10.95 23.66 7.98
N PHE A 333 -11.88 23.35 7.07
CA PHE A 333 -11.59 23.28 5.62
C PHE A 333 -11.99 24.59 4.93
N GLU A 334 -11.03 25.24 4.26
CA GLU A 334 -11.22 26.51 3.57
C GLU A 334 -11.13 26.34 2.06
N ARG A 335 -12.06 26.98 1.34
CA ARG A 335 -12.04 27.05 -0.11
C ARG A 335 -10.81 27.81 -0.59
N ASP A 336 -10.27 27.41 -1.72
CA ASP A 336 -9.06 27.95 -2.38
C ASP A 336 -7.75 27.74 -1.59
N ARG A 337 -7.83 27.04 -0.43
CA ARG A 337 -6.67 26.57 0.36
C ARG A 337 -6.61 25.05 0.41
N ASP A 338 -7.67 24.42 0.94
CA ASP A 338 -7.72 22.96 1.13
C ASP A 338 -8.44 22.28 -0.05
N TYR A 339 -9.31 23.00 -0.75
CA TYR A 339 -10.04 22.53 -1.94
C TYR A 339 -10.47 23.67 -2.84
N VAL A 340 -10.78 23.35 -4.10
CA VAL A 340 -11.44 24.24 -5.05
C VAL A 340 -12.74 23.61 -5.55
N VAL A 341 -13.68 24.44 -6.01
CA VAL A 341 -14.87 23.97 -6.73
C VAL A 341 -14.65 24.18 -8.20
N LYS A 342 -14.58 23.08 -8.96
CA LYS A 342 -14.33 23.09 -10.41
C LYS A 342 -15.34 22.18 -11.12
N ASP A 343 -15.95 22.69 -12.18
CA ASP A 343 -16.93 21.96 -12.99
C ASP A 343 -18.12 21.37 -12.20
N GLY A 344 -18.46 21.96 -11.03
CA GLY A 344 -19.52 21.49 -10.15
C GLY A 344 -19.10 20.40 -9.14
N GLU A 345 -17.80 20.11 -9.06
CA GLU A 345 -17.22 19.12 -8.15
C GLU A 345 -16.22 19.79 -7.19
N VAL A 346 -16.11 19.22 -5.98
CA VAL A 346 -15.08 19.60 -5.01
C VAL A 346 -13.80 18.84 -5.37
N VAL A 347 -12.73 19.57 -5.63
CA VAL A 347 -11.40 19.00 -5.94
C VAL A 347 -10.42 19.38 -4.84
N ILE A 348 -9.78 18.39 -4.25
CA ILE A 348 -8.80 18.56 -3.17
C ILE A 348 -7.56 19.29 -3.68
N VAL A 349 -7.05 20.23 -2.89
CA VAL A 349 -5.73 20.83 -3.07
C VAL A 349 -4.76 20.10 -2.13
N ASP A 350 -3.70 19.56 -2.70
CA ASP A 350 -2.65 18.92 -1.90
C ASP A 350 -1.93 19.98 -1.02
N PRO A 351 -1.95 19.86 0.29
CA PRO A 351 -1.36 20.85 1.18
C PRO A 351 0.17 20.98 1.04
N PHE A 352 0.83 19.96 0.47
CA PHE A 352 2.28 19.93 0.30
C PHE A 352 2.75 20.45 -1.06
N THR A 353 1.95 20.20 -2.10
CA THR A 353 2.32 20.54 -3.48
C THR A 353 1.50 21.67 -4.06
N GLY A 354 0.39 22.07 -3.44
CA GLY A 354 -0.58 23.03 -3.96
C GLY A 354 -1.32 22.56 -5.23
N ARG A 355 -1.13 21.28 -5.63
CA ARG A 355 -1.72 20.73 -6.85
C ARG A 355 -3.13 20.23 -6.62
N LEU A 356 -3.97 20.35 -7.63
CA LEU A 356 -5.30 19.76 -7.65
C LEU A 356 -5.19 18.24 -7.74
N GLN A 357 -5.97 17.54 -6.93
CA GLN A 357 -6.05 16.08 -6.91
C GLN A 357 -7.44 15.61 -7.39
N PRO A 358 -7.71 15.64 -8.71
CA PRO A 358 -8.99 15.19 -9.23
C PRO A 358 -9.21 13.70 -8.97
N GLY A 359 -10.45 13.35 -8.62
CA GLY A 359 -10.84 11.96 -8.33
C GLY A 359 -10.46 11.46 -6.93
N ARG A 360 -9.72 12.25 -6.13
CA ARG A 360 -9.45 11.95 -4.72
C ARG A 360 -10.55 12.55 -3.84
N ARG A 361 -10.95 11.84 -2.79
CA ARG A 361 -12.00 12.27 -1.85
C ARG A 361 -11.51 12.10 -0.41
N TRP A 362 -11.93 12.99 0.49
CA TRP A 362 -11.73 12.77 1.93
C TRP A 362 -12.65 11.67 2.41
N SER A 363 -12.15 10.86 3.33
CA SER A 363 -12.89 9.80 4.02
C SER A 363 -13.82 10.36 5.11
N GLU A 364 -14.56 9.48 5.76
CA GLU A 364 -15.41 9.78 6.93
C GLU A 364 -16.50 10.84 6.66
N GLY A 365 -17.04 10.90 5.43
CA GLY A 365 -18.11 11.85 5.10
C GLY A 365 -17.66 13.33 4.98
N ILE A 366 -16.36 13.63 5.20
CA ILE A 366 -15.86 15.02 5.12
C ILE A 366 -16.07 15.61 3.74
N HIS A 367 -15.82 14.81 2.69
CA HIS A 367 -15.98 15.29 1.32
C HIS A 367 -17.43 15.66 1.02
N GLN A 368 -18.38 14.81 1.41
CA GLN A 368 -19.81 15.04 1.27
C GLN A 368 -20.27 16.25 2.10
N ALA A 369 -19.72 16.43 3.30
CA ALA A 369 -20.02 17.61 4.11
C ALA A 369 -19.51 18.90 3.47
N ILE A 370 -18.37 18.86 2.75
CA ILE A 370 -17.85 19.99 1.99
C ILE A 370 -18.70 20.22 0.72
N GLU A 371 -19.13 19.16 0.03
CA GLU A 371 -20.07 19.25 -1.10
C GLU A 371 -21.38 19.91 -0.65
N ALA A 372 -21.92 19.53 0.53
CA ALA A 372 -23.08 20.16 1.13
C ALA A 372 -22.83 21.64 1.51
N LYS A 373 -21.63 21.96 2.01
CA LYS A 373 -21.21 23.33 2.34
C LYS A 373 -21.16 24.22 1.11
N GLU A 374 -20.66 23.72 0.00
CA GLU A 374 -20.52 24.46 -1.27
C GLU A 374 -21.80 24.43 -2.12
N GLY A 375 -22.81 23.63 -1.71
CA GLY A 375 -24.07 23.49 -2.46
C GLY A 375 -23.90 22.84 -3.83
N VAL A 376 -22.88 22.04 -4.02
CA VAL A 376 -22.69 21.22 -5.22
C VAL A 376 -23.41 19.87 -5.04
N LYS A 377 -23.49 19.08 -6.12
CA LYS A 377 -24.07 17.75 -6.05
C LYS A 377 -23.30 16.89 -5.05
N ILE A 378 -24.01 16.36 -4.05
CA ILE A 378 -23.44 15.43 -3.08
C ILE A 378 -23.34 14.07 -3.75
N GLU A 379 -22.13 13.56 -3.89
CA GLU A 379 -21.93 12.21 -4.42
C GLU A 379 -22.25 11.17 -3.34
N LYS A 380 -22.73 9.99 -3.78
CA LYS A 380 -23.10 8.91 -2.87
C LYS A 380 -21.97 8.56 -1.91
N GLU A 381 -22.31 8.35 -0.65
CA GLU A 381 -21.37 7.77 0.29
C GLU A 381 -20.90 6.40 -0.20
N THR A 382 -19.64 6.08 0.11
CA THR A 382 -19.13 4.73 -0.06
C THR A 382 -19.09 4.06 1.30
N ARG A 383 -19.70 2.88 1.42
CA ARG A 383 -19.62 2.04 2.63
C ARG A 383 -18.43 1.09 2.52
N SER A 384 -17.77 0.85 3.62
CA SER A 384 -16.70 -0.14 3.71
C SER A 384 -17.30 -1.55 3.60
N ALA A 385 -17.05 -2.24 2.49
CA ALA A 385 -17.43 -3.64 2.32
C ALA A 385 -16.46 -4.58 3.05
N GLY A 386 -15.20 -4.19 3.17
CA GLY A 386 -14.18 -4.90 3.92
C GLY A 386 -12.98 -4.01 4.19
N SER A 387 -12.35 -4.19 5.32
CA SER A 387 -11.14 -3.45 5.69
C SER A 387 -10.18 -4.33 6.47
N ILE A 388 -8.88 -4.07 6.36
CA ILE A 388 -7.85 -4.71 7.16
C ILE A 388 -6.61 -3.81 7.24
N THR A 389 -5.96 -3.74 8.40
CA THR A 389 -4.65 -3.10 8.51
C THR A 389 -3.54 -4.00 7.97
N PHE A 390 -2.46 -3.41 7.45
CA PHE A 390 -1.29 -4.18 7.03
C PHE A 390 -0.73 -5.03 8.16
N GLN A 391 -0.73 -4.49 9.39
CA GLN A 391 -0.26 -5.21 10.57
C GLN A 391 -1.01 -6.53 10.78
N ASN A 392 -2.34 -6.50 10.70
CA ASN A 392 -3.15 -7.69 10.88
C ASN A 392 -3.11 -8.62 9.68
N TYR A 393 -3.00 -8.08 8.46
CA TYR A 393 -2.85 -8.90 7.26
C TYR A 393 -1.57 -9.74 7.29
N PHE A 394 -0.41 -9.10 7.55
CA PHE A 394 0.87 -9.81 7.57
C PHE A 394 1.02 -10.83 8.71
N ARG A 395 0.25 -10.67 9.78
CA ARG A 395 0.17 -11.65 10.88
C ARG A 395 -0.56 -12.95 10.53
N PHE A 396 -1.19 -13.04 9.36
CA PHE A 396 -1.80 -14.30 8.89
C PHE A 396 -0.77 -15.30 8.36
N TYR A 397 0.37 -14.82 7.91
CA TYR A 397 1.42 -15.72 7.43
C TYR A 397 1.96 -16.61 8.55
N LYS A 398 2.03 -17.93 8.28
CA LYS A 398 2.62 -18.88 9.21
C LYS A 398 4.10 -18.56 9.47
N LYS A 399 4.80 -18.08 8.41
CA LYS A 399 6.15 -17.59 8.47
C LYS A 399 6.24 -16.27 7.72
N LEU A 400 6.72 -15.23 8.40
CA LEU A 400 6.96 -13.90 7.83
C LEU A 400 8.43 -13.58 7.96
N SER A 401 9.01 -13.03 6.89
CA SER A 401 10.37 -12.49 6.92
C SER A 401 10.45 -11.22 6.07
N GLY A 402 11.53 -10.50 6.18
CA GLY A 402 11.69 -9.29 5.38
C GLY A 402 13.15 -8.91 5.20
N MET A 403 13.40 -8.07 4.22
CA MET A 403 14.73 -7.54 3.92
C MET A 403 14.68 -6.05 3.64
N THR A 404 15.70 -5.33 4.08
CA THR A 404 15.90 -3.89 3.82
C THR A 404 17.32 -3.48 4.15
N GLY A 405 17.72 -2.27 3.79
CA GLY A 405 19.01 -1.68 4.19
C GLY A 405 19.00 -0.96 5.53
N THR A 406 17.85 -0.81 6.21
CA THR A 406 17.64 0.18 7.28
C THR A 406 16.65 -0.25 8.38
N ALA A 407 16.59 -1.53 8.74
CA ALA A 407 15.64 -2.03 9.74
C ALA A 407 16.05 -1.75 11.20
N ALA A 408 17.35 -1.70 11.50
CA ALA A 408 17.86 -1.65 12.88
C ALA A 408 17.35 -0.44 13.69
N THR A 409 17.07 0.69 13.03
CA THR A 409 16.51 1.88 13.68
C THR A 409 15.09 1.67 14.19
N SER A 410 14.35 0.71 13.64
CA SER A 410 12.97 0.38 13.94
C SER A 410 12.81 -1.05 14.50
N ALA A 411 13.90 -1.69 14.96
CA ALA A 411 13.90 -3.08 15.41
C ALA A 411 12.90 -3.35 16.54
N GLU A 412 12.73 -2.41 17.46
CA GLU A 412 11.76 -2.51 18.56
C GLU A 412 10.31 -2.58 18.05
N GLU A 413 9.98 -1.82 17.01
CA GLU A 413 8.65 -1.84 16.40
C GLU A 413 8.40 -3.16 15.66
N PHE A 414 9.36 -3.64 14.88
CA PHE A 414 9.25 -4.93 14.20
C PHE A 414 9.02 -6.09 15.18
N LEU A 415 9.74 -6.08 16.30
CA LEU A 415 9.57 -7.10 17.33
C LEU A 415 8.19 -6.99 18.01
N LYS A 416 7.78 -5.79 18.43
CA LYS A 416 6.53 -5.60 19.18
C LYS A 416 5.28 -5.84 18.35
N VAL A 417 5.29 -5.40 17.08
CA VAL A 417 4.12 -5.44 16.21
C VAL A 417 4.01 -6.77 15.46
N TYR A 418 5.13 -7.26 14.91
CA TYR A 418 5.14 -8.41 13.99
C TYR A 418 5.85 -9.64 14.58
N GLY A 419 6.53 -9.52 15.72
CA GLY A 419 7.34 -10.60 16.31
C GLY A 419 8.62 -10.89 15.51
N LEU A 420 9.11 -9.92 14.72
CA LEU A 420 10.26 -10.08 13.83
C LEU A 420 11.54 -9.52 14.47
N ASP A 421 12.54 -10.34 14.64
CA ASP A 421 13.89 -9.91 15.02
C ASP A 421 14.64 -9.37 13.80
N VAL A 422 15.49 -8.38 14.02
CA VAL A 422 16.36 -7.80 12.98
C VAL A 422 17.78 -8.34 13.12
N ILE A 423 18.27 -8.99 12.06
CA ILE A 423 19.66 -9.46 11.97
C ILE A 423 20.42 -8.55 10.99
N VAL A 424 21.41 -7.85 11.51
CA VAL A 424 22.28 -6.99 10.71
C VAL A 424 23.40 -7.85 10.10
N ILE A 425 23.36 -7.99 8.77
CA ILE A 425 24.33 -8.78 8.01
C ILE A 425 25.53 -7.89 7.64
N PRO A 426 26.77 -8.34 7.84
CA PRO A 426 27.94 -7.59 7.41
C PRO A 426 27.98 -7.45 5.87
N THR A 427 28.57 -6.38 5.37
CA THR A 427 28.79 -6.18 3.95
C THR A 427 29.85 -7.13 3.41
N ASN A 428 29.71 -7.57 2.14
CA ASN A 428 30.69 -8.45 1.48
C ASN A 428 32.09 -7.78 1.40
N ARG A 429 32.14 -6.47 1.15
CA ARG A 429 33.34 -5.67 1.18
C ARG A 429 33.19 -4.52 2.18
N PRO A 430 34.30 -4.08 2.85
CA PRO A 430 34.23 -2.95 3.78
C PRO A 430 33.68 -1.70 3.11
N VAL A 431 32.82 -0.96 3.83
CA VAL A 431 32.31 0.34 3.37
C VAL A 431 33.42 1.39 3.51
N VAL A 432 33.82 1.99 2.39
CA VAL A 432 34.85 3.05 2.34
C VAL A 432 34.25 4.44 2.09
N ARG A 433 32.91 4.54 2.09
CA ARG A 433 32.18 5.80 1.95
C ARG A 433 32.48 6.76 3.10
N THR A 434 32.63 8.05 2.78
CA THR A 434 32.80 9.13 3.75
C THR A 434 31.47 9.83 4.00
N ASP A 435 30.97 9.78 5.23
CA ASP A 435 29.76 10.51 5.64
C ASP A 435 30.19 11.82 6.32
N HIS A 436 30.05 12.96 5.60
CA HIS A 436 30.39 14.29 6.12
C HIS A 436 29.37 14.78 7.15
N THR A 437 29.80 15.70 8.03
CA THR A 437 28.91 16.38 8.98
C THR A 437 27.87 17.24 8.23
N ASP A 438 26.67 17.38 8.82
CA ASP A 438 25.62 18.22 8.24
C ASP A 438 26.03 19.69 8.28
N LEU A 439 25.72 20.43 7.21
CA LEU A 439 25.88 21.87 7.11
C LEU A 439 24.54 22.57 7.41
N ILE A 440 24.54 23.49 8.36
CA ILE A 440 23.35 24.14 8.86
C ILE A 440 23.32 25.60 8.42
N PHE A 441 22.21 25.99 7.74
CA PHE A 441 22.00 27.34 7.22
C PHE A 441 20.89 28.07 7.97
N GLN A 442 20.92 29.39 8.00
CA GLN A 442 19.86 30.20 8.60
C GLN A 442 18.58 30.16 7.80
N THR A 443 18.69 30.26 6.46
CA THR A 443 17.57 30.36 5.54
C THR A 443 17.59 29.24 4.50
N GLU A 444 16.44 28.87 3.99
CA GLU A 444 16.32 27.93 2.89
C GLU A 444 16.97 28.46 1.61
N LYS A 445 16.86 29.76 1.34
CA LYS A 445 17.50 30.45 0.21
C LYS A 445 19.03 30.29 0.26
N GLY A 446 19.66 30.60 1.39
CA GLY A 446 21.11 30.46 1.57
C GLY A 446 21.57 29.01 1.39
N LYS A 447 20.79 28.06 1.91
CA LYS A 447 21.00 26.62 1.72
C LYS A 447 21.04 26.24 0.23
N PHE A 448 20.04 26.61 -0.57
CA PHE A 448 19.98 26.26 -1.99
C PHE A 448 21.08 26.93 -2.81
N GLN A 449 21.49 28.15 -2.47
CA GLN A 449 22.62 28.81 -3.10
C GLN A 449 23.93 28.07 -2.83
N ALA A 450 24.16 27.63 -1.57
CA ALA A 450 25.32 26.85 -1.21
C ALA A 450 25.37 25.48 -1.88
N ILE A 451 24.20 24.81 -1.98
CA ILE A 451 24.07 23.53 -2.70
C ILE A 451 24.44 23.74 -4.18
N ALA A 452 23.90 24.74 -4.85
CA ALA A 452 24.15 24.97 -6.28
C ALA A 452 25.64 25.24 -6.56
N LYS A 453 26.33 26.03 -5.71
CA LYS A 453 27.78 26.26 -5.77
C LYS A 453 28.55 24.95 -5.61
N LYS A 454 28.23 24.14 -4.59
CA LYS A 454 28.92 22.87 -4.34
C LYS A 454 28.73 21.86 -5.47
N VAL A 455 27.53 21.75 -5.99
CA VAL A 455 27.22 20.87 -7.13
C VAL A 455 28.00 21.29 -8.37
N LYS A 456 28.14 22.61 -8.61
CA LYS A 456 28.96 23.15 -9.73
C LYS A 456 30.44 22.74 -9.58
N GLU A 457 31.03 22.88 -8.38
CA GLU A 457 32.40 22.45 -8.09
C GLU A 457 32.58 20.96 -8.44
N LEU A 458 31.75 20.07 -7.86
CA LEU A 458 31.81 18.64 -8.08
C LEU A 458 31.60 18.26 -9.55
N ASN A 459 30.66 18.92 -10.23
CA ASN A 459 30.41 18.70 -11.67
C ASN A 459 31.63 19.06 -12.52
N MET A 460 32.32 20.17 -12.21
CA MET A 460 33.57 20.56 -12.88
C MET A 460 34.73 19.58 -12.63
N GLU A 461 34.77 18.95 -11.46
CA GLU A 461 35.73 17.89 -11.11
C GLU A 461 35.40 16.56 -11.79
N GLY A 462 34.23 16.43 -12.39
CA GLY A 462 33.75 15.20 -13.03
C GLY A 462 33.10 14.22 -12.08
N THR A 463 32.84 14.58 -10.84
CA THR A 463 32.19 13.77 -9.82
C THR A 463 30.67 13.74 -10.07
N PRO A 464 30.02 12.55 -10.16
CA PRO A 464 28.57 12.45 -10.25
C PRO A 464 27.92 12.85 -8.93
N VAL A 465 26.78 13.55 -8.99
CA VAL A 465 26.04 14.04 -7.84
C VAL A 465 24.58 13.58 -7.89
N LEU A 466 24.12 12.90 -6.83
CA LEU A 466 22.73 12.60 -6.59
C LEU A 466 22.20 13.50 -5.48
N ILE A 467 21.16 14.28 -5.78
CA ILE A 467 20.57 15.22 -4.83
C ILE A 467 19.20 14.70 -4.40
N GLY A 468 19.03 14.39 -3.11
CA GLY A 468 17.77 13.98 -2.52
C GLY A 468 16.99 15.16 -1.96
N THR A 469 15.73 15.31 -2.34
CA THR A 469 14.80 16.30 -1.79
C THR A 469 13.55 15.63 -1.23
N ILE A 470 12.80 16.33 -0.36
CA ILE A 470 11.59 15.75 0.24
C ILE A 470 10.31 16.00 -0.58
N SER A 471 10.30 16.98 -1.48
CA SER A 471 9.12 17.31 -2.29
C SER A 471 9.47 17.68 -3.73
N ILE A 472 8.45 17.55 -4.60
CA ILE A 472 8.56 17.95 -6.02
C ILE A 472 8.80 19.46 -6.14
N GLU A 473 8.16 20.27 -5.28
CA GLU A 473 8.34 21.72 -5.25
C GLU A 473 9.80 22.11 -5.00
N LYS A 474 10.44 21.45 -4.01
CA LYS A 474 11.85 21.67 -3.71
C LYS A 474 12.78 21.18 -4.82
N ASN A 475 12.41 20.14 -5.58
CA ASN A 475 13.10 19.74 -6.80
C ASN A 475 13.09 20.85 -7.85
N GLU A 476 11.91 21.43 -8.10
CA GLU A 476 11.72 22.49 -9.09
C GLU A 476 12.49 23.76 -8.68
N LEU A 477 12.40 24.12 -7.40
CA LEU A 477 13.13 25.26 -6.83
C LEU A 477 14.64 25.10 -6.97
N LEU A 478 15.18 23.95 -6.57
CA LEU A 478 16.63 23.67 -6.68
C LEU A 478 17.08 23.67 -8.16
N SER A 479 16.25 23.18 -9.08
CA SER A 479 16.54 23.22 -10.51
C SER A 479 16.75 24.66 -11.01
N VAL A 480 16.01 25.64 -10.50
CA VAL A 480 16.21 27.06 -10.86
C VAL A 480 17.60 27.53 -10.43
N TYR A 481 18.04 27.22 -9.20
CA TYR A 481 19.36 27.60 -8.72
C TYR A 481 20.48 26.91 -9.51
N LEU A 482 20.36 25.64 -9.85
CA LEU A 482 21.35 24.92 -10.65
C LEU A 482 21.47 25.49 -12.08
N LYS A 483 20.33 25.87 -12.70
CA LYS A 483 20.32 26.56 -14.01
C LYS A 483 21.02 27.92 -13.95
N GLN A 484 20.82 28.68 -12.88
CA GLN A 484 21.51 29.97 -12.67
C GLN A 484 23.03 29.80 -12.60
N GLU A 485 23.50 28.70 -11.97
CA GLU A 485 24.93 28.36 -11.93
C GLU A 485 25.45 27.68 -13.21
N GLY A 486 24.58 27.40 -14.20
CA GLY A 486 24.94 26.79 -15.48
C GLY A 486 25.17 25.28 -15.40
N VAL A 487 24.67 24.60 -14.38
CA VAL A 487 24.80 23.16 -14.20
C VAL A 487 23.69 22.43 -14.93
N GLN A 488 24.05 21.56 -15.89
CA GLN A 488 23.12 20.65 -16.54
C GLN A 488 22.73 19.53 -15.56
N HIS A 489 21.44 19.23 -15.47
CA HIS A 489 20.93 18.25 -14.52
C HIS A 489 19.63 17.60 -15.03
N VAL A 490 19.32 16.45 -14.49
CA VAL A 490 18.09 15.68 -14.75
C VAL A 490 17.25 15.66 -13.48
N ILE A 491 15.92 15.85 -13.63
CA ILE A 491 14.97 15.80 -12.53
C ILE A 491 14.16 14.51 -12.65
N LEU A 492 14.12 13.74 -11.58
CA LEU A 492 13.25 12.58 -11.44
C LEU A 492 11.98 12.98 -10.71
N ASN A 493 10.88 12.95 -11.43
CA ASN A 493 9.55 13.17 -10.88
C ASN A 493 8.77 11.86 -10.88
N ALA A 494 7.95 11.63 -9.85
CA ALA A 494 7.08 10.46 -9.69
C ALA A 494 6.06 10.22 -10.84
N LYS A 495 6.11 11.04 -11.91
CA LYS A 495 5.19 10.97 -13.05
C LYS A 495 5.55 9.92 -14.11
N ASN A 496 6.75 9.35 -14.09
CA ASN A 496 7.25 8.41 -15.10
C ASN A 496 8.07 7.28 -14.46
N HIS A 497 7.44 6.38 -13.71
CA HIS A 497 8.12 5.29 -12.99
C HIS A 497 8.99 4.40 -13.90
N GLU A 498 8.57 4.14 -15.13
CA GLU A 498 9.35 3.31 -16.06
C GLU A 498 10.63 4.00 -16.54
N LYS A 499 10.58 5.32 -16.79
CA LYS A 499 11.76 6.12 -17.17
C LYS A 499 12.65 6.48 -15.99
N GLU A 500 12.13 6.46 -14.76
CA GLU A 500 12.93 6.69 -13.55
C GLU A 500 14.07 5.69 -13.42
N GLY A 501 13.80 4.40 -13.71
CA GLY A 501 14.79 3.34 -13.66
C GLY A 501 15.97 3.60 -14.59
N GLU A 502 15.68 4.00 -15.83
CA GLU A 502 16.70 4.29 -16.83
C GLU A 502 17.56 5.50 -16.45
N ILE A 503 16.93 6.59 -15.97
CA ILE A 503 17.63 7.81 -15.60
C ILE A 503 18.50 7.57 -14.37
N ILE A 504 18.00 6.89 -13.33
CA ILE A 504 18.79 6.67 -12.11
C ILE A 504 19.96 5.72 -12.36
N ALA A 505 19.82 4.77 -13.28
CA ALA A 505 20.90 3.87 -13.69
C ALA A 505 22.09 4.63 -14.32
N GLN A 506 21.83 5.80 -14.91
CA GLN A 506 22.87 6.68 -15.48
C GLN A 506 23.40 7.73 -14.50
N ALA A 507 22.85 7.82 -13.29
CA ALA A 507 23.28 8.80 -12.29
C ALA A 507 24.73 8.65 -11.81
N GLY A 508 25.36 7.49 -12.06
CA GLY A 508 26.77 7.22 -11.76
C GLY A 508 27.75 7.61 -12.86
N ARG A 509 27.32 8.19 -13.97
CA ARG A 509 28.20 8.65 -15.05
C ARG A 509 29.00 9.90 -14.67
N ARG A 510 30.13 10.08 -15.31
CA ARG A 510 30.97 11.25 -15.11
C ARG A 510 30.17 12.56 -15.26
N SER A 511 30.32 13.48 -14.32
CA SER A 511 29.64 14.78 -14.24
C SER A 511 28.11 14.71 -14.25
N ALA A 512 27.47 13.55 -14.06
CA ALA A 512 26.03 13.45 -14.00
C ALA A 512 25.48 14.17 -12.76
N VAL A 513 24.45 15.00 -12.92
CA VAL A 513 23.73 15.63 -11.79
C VAL A 513 22.27 15.22 -11.87
N THR A 514 21.82 14.52 -10.85
CA THR A 514 20.45 13.98 -10.78
C THR A 514 19.78 14.53 -9.53
N ILE A 515 18.61 15.17 -9.69
CA ILE A 515 17.75 15.58 -8.56
C ILE A 515 16.62 14.55 -8.47
N ALA A 516 16.40 14.00 -7.31
CA ALA A 516 15.36 13.00 -7.09
C ALA A 516 14.60 13.25 -5.78
N THR A 517 13.31 12.95 -5.74
CA THR A 517 12.59 12.80 -4.47
C THR A 517 13.04 11.52 -3.76
N ASN A 518 12.80 11.41 -2.46
CA ASN A 518 13.25 10.29 -1.61
C ASN A 518 12.90 8.91 -2.14
N MET A 519 11.73 8.79 -2.75
CA MET A 519 11.19 7.51 -3.22
C MET A 519 11.64 7.18 -4.64
N ALA A 520 12.09 8.18 -5.41
CA ALA A 520 12.50 7.97 -6.79
C ALA A 520 13.74 7.07 -6.88
N GLY A 521 13.67 6.04 -7.74
CA GLY A 521 14.74 5.09 -7.95
C GLY A 521 14.98 4.10 -6.80
N ARG A 522 14.03 3.92 -5.88
CA ARG A 522 14.12 2.88 -4.85
C ARG A 522 14.12 1.49 -5.50
N GLY A 523 14.95 0.59 -4.97
CA GLY A 523 15.14 -0.75 -5.55
C GLY A 523 16.03 -0.80 -6.79
N ILE A 524 16.55 0.35 -7.28
CA ILE A 524 17.44 0.40 -8.45
C ILE A 524 18.87 0.65 -8.00
N ASP A 525 19.81 -0.07 -8.59
CA ASP A 525 21.23 0.06 -8.30
C ASP A 525 21.87 1.16 -9.15
N ILE A 526 22.68 2.03 -8.53
CA ILE A 526 23.47 3.04 -9.23
C ILE A 526 24.89 2.51 -9.35
N LYS A 527 25.29 2.19 -10.57
CA LYS A 527 26.65 1.73 -10.90
C LYS A 527 27.52 2.91 -11.33
N LEU A 528 28.72 3.01 -10.81
CA LEU A 528 29.70 4.01 -11.29
C LEU A 528 30.01 3.72 -12.76
N GLY A 529 30.11 4.78 -13.59
CA GLY A 529 30.26 4.64 -15.05
C GLY A 529 28.96 4.37 -15.80
N GLY A 530 27.80 4.32 -15.09
CA GLY A 530 26.48 4.12 -15.68
C GLY A 530 26.11 2.64 -15.91
N ASN A 531 25.00 2.42 -16.60
CA ASN A 531 24.54 1.11 -17.00
C ASN A 531 24.11 1.14 -18.48
N PRO A 532 24.76 0.38 -19.40
CA PRO A 532 25.93 -0.48 -19.15
C PRO A 532 27.17 0.30 -18.70
N ILE A 533 28.03 -0.37 -17.94
CA ILE A 533 29.23 0.26 -17.37
C ILE A 533 30.21 0.64 -18.50
N VAL A 534 30.58 1.91 -18.59
CA VAL A 534 31.67 2.39 -19.41
C VAL A 534 32.95 2.36 -18.56
N GLN A 535 33.86 1.45 -18.85
CA GLN A 535 35.02 1.14 -17.99
C GLN A 535 35.89 2.36 -17.72
N ASP A 536 36.16 3.18 -18.73
CA ASP A 536 36.97 4.39 -18.57
C ASP A 536 36.28 5.43 -17.66
N GLU A 537 34.95 5.56 -17.75
CA GLU A 537 34.18 6.42 -16.87
C GLU A 537 34.14 5.86 -15.43
N TYR A 538 34.01 4.54 -15.27
CA TYR A 538 34.07 3.89 -13.96
C TYR A 538 35.37 4.20 -13.21
N GLU A 539 36.50 3.95 -13.86
CA GLU A 539 37.81 4.21 -13.24
C GLU A 539 38.03 5.69 -12.93
N PHE A 540 37.61 6.57 -13.83
CA PHE A 540 37.67 8.02 -13.61
C PHE A 540 36.83 8.43 -12.40
N VAL A 541 35.54 8.06 -12.36
CA VAL A 541 34.62 8.43 -11.27
C VAL A 541 35.08 7.84 -9.95
N LYS A 542 35.56 6.60 -9.93
CA LYS A 542 36.13 5.98 -8.74
C LYS A 542 37.32 6.77 -8.20
N THR A 543 38.23 7.22 -9.07
CA THR A 543 39.40 8.03 -8.69
C THR A 543 38.98 9.43 -8.23
N ALA A 544 37.91 10.00 -8.79
CA ALA A 544 37.33 11.29 -8.39
C ALA A 544 36.57 11.26 -7.05
N GLY A 545 36.52 10.11 -6.36
CA GLY A 545 35.87 9.96 -5.06
C GLY A 545 34.50 9.27 -5.10
N GLY A 546 34.08 8.76 -6.26
CA GLY A 546 32.83 8.03 -6.44
C GLY A 546 31.58 8.93 -6.50
N LEU A 547 30.41 8.36 -6.26
CA LEU A 547 29.14 9.11 -6.25
C LEU A 547 29.04 9.99 -4.99
N PHE A 548 28.77 11.29 -5.19
CA PHE A 548 28.44 12.20 -4.09
C PHE A 548 26.93 12.26 -3.89
N VAL A 549 26.44 11.92 -2.71
CA VAL A 549 25.03 12.01 -2.35
C VAL A 549 24.78 13.21 -1.45
N LEU A 550 23.90 14.11 -1.88
CA LEU A 550 23.55 15.32 -1.18
C LEU A 550 22.09 15.28 -0.75
N GLY A 551 21.81 15.39 0.56
CA GLY A 551 20.47 15.57 1.08
C GLY A 551 20.18 17.06 1.30
N THR A 552 19.05 17.56 0.80
CA THR A 552 18.68 18.98 0.95
C THR A 552 18.05 19.30 2.30
N GLU A 553 17.68 18.29 3.08
CA GLU A 553 17.15 18.39 4.44
C GLU A 553 17.13 17.00 5.10
N ARG A 554 16.89 16.97 6.40
CA ARG A 554 16.69 15.75 7.16
C ARG A 554 15.22 15.33 7.10
N HIS A 555 14.99 14.04 6.91
CA HIS A 555 13.67 13.46 6.90
C HIS A 555 13.11 13.24 8.32
N GLU A 556 11.81 13.01 8.42
CA GLU A 556 11.15 12.66 9.69
C GLU A 556 11.70 11.37 10.32
N ALA A 557 12.20 10.44 9.50
CA ALA A 557 12.76 9.17 9.96
C ALA A 557 14.22 9.00 9.54
N ARG A 558 15.09 8.65 10.50
CA ARG A 558 16.55 8.40 10.28
C ARG A 558 16.81 7.32 9.24
N ARG A 559 15.95 6.34 9.11
CA ARG A 559 16.07 5.26 8.11
C ARG A 559 16.01 5.80 6.67
N ILE A 560 15.20 6.83 6.38
CA ILE A 560 15.12 7.45 5.04
C ILE A 560 16.44 8.17 4.73
N ASP A 561 17.02 8.88 5.69
CA ASP A 561 18.36 9.47 5.55
C ASP A 561 19.42 8.41 5.25
N ASN A 562 19.36 7.27 5.95
CA ASN A 562 20.27 6.14 5.75
C ASN A 562 20.08 5.46 4.39
N GLN A 563 18.85 5.38 3.88
CA GLN A 563 18.56 4.88 2.53
C GLN A 563 19.16 5.80 1.46
N LEU A 564 19.04 7.13 1.66
CA LEU A 564 19.64 8.09 0.75
C LEU A 564 21.18 7.98 0.77
N ARG A 565 21.81 7.94 1.95
CA ARG A 565 23.25 7.70 2.10
C ARG A 565 23.70 6.39 1.45
N GLY A 566 22.87 5.35 1.57
CA GLY A 566 23.12 4.01 0.99
C GLY A 566 23.14 3.97 -0.54
N ARG A 567 22.82 5.07 -1.22
CA ARG A 567 22.95 5.16 -2.67
C ARG A 567 24.41 5.24 -3.14
N SER A 568 25.32 5.64 -2.25
CA SER A 568 26.76 5.80 -2.50
C SER A 568 27.61 4.81 -1.71
N GLY A 569 28.81 4.51 -2.19
CA GLY A 569 29.79 3.66 -1.51
C GLY A 569 29.38 2.19 -1.43
N ARG A 570 28.94 1.59 -2.53
CA ARG A 570 28.48 0.21 -2.63
C ARG A 570 29.61 -0.73 -3.02
N GLN A 571 29.57 -1.97 -2.53
CA GLN A 571 30.51 -3.05 -2.88
C GLN A 571 32.00 -2.63 -2.77
N GLY A 572 32.35 -1.75 -1.79
CA GLY A 572 33.71 -1.28 -1.59
C GLY A 572 34.15 -0.13 -2.51
N ASP A 573 33.23 0.44 -3.31
CA ASP A 573 33.50 1.64 -4.09
C ASP A 573 33.60 2.86 -3.18
N GLN A 574 34.37 3.87 -3.61
CA GLN A 574 34.44 5.16 -2.98
C GLN A 574 33.09 5.90 -3.11
N GLY A 575 32.85 6.83 -2.22
CA GLY A 575 31.68 7.69 -2.25
C GLY A 575 31.65 8.65 -1.08
N ALA A 576 30.82 9.67 -1.17
CA ALA A 576 30.64 10.63 -0.10
C ALA A 576 29.17 11.03 0.06
N THR A 577 28.80 11.41 1.30
CA THR A 577 27.46 11.92 1.58
C THR A 577 27.50 13.13 2.48
N GLN A 578 26.58 14.08 2.26
CA GLN A 578 26.44 15.27 3.11
C GLN A 578 25.00 15.78 3.10
N PHE A 579 24.50 16.23 4.26
CA PHE A 579 23.20 16.89 4.35
C PHE A 579 23.37 18.40 4.55
N TYR A 580 22.52 19.16 3.85
CA TYR A 580 22.38 20.61 3.95
C TYR A 580 21.02 20.92 4.57
N VAL A 581 21.01 21.49 5.76
CA VAL A 581 19.81 21.69 6.58
C VAL A 581 19.60 23.17 6.83
N SER A 582 18.38 23.67 6.80
CA SER A 582 18.01 25.03 7.17
C SER A 582 17.21 25.04 8.49
N LEU A 583 17.30 26.14 9.23
CA LEU A 583 16.44 26.37 10.39
C LEU A 583 14.97 26.61 9.99
N GLU A 584 14.73 26.85 8.71
CA GLU A 584 13.38 27.02 8.15
C GLU A 584 12.77 25.71 7.66
N ASP A 585 13.57 24.62 7.57
CA ASP A 585 13.06 23.29 7.19
C ASP A 585 12.01 22.80 8.20
N ASP A 586 11.02 22.06 7.75
CA ASP A 586 9.85 21.68 8.54
C ASP A 586 10.22 20.98 9.85
N LEU A 587 11.20 20.07 9.83
CA LEU A 587 11.69 19.38 11.02
C LEU A 587 12.24 20.36 12.05
N MET A 588 12.97 21.38 11.63
CA MET A 588 13.54 22.42 12.50
C MET A 588 12.48 23.41 12.97
N ARG A 589 11.51 23.74 12.12
CA ARG A 589 10.40 24.64 12.45
C ARG A 589 9.48 24.07 13.53
N VAL A 590 9.16 22.77 13.44
CA VAL A 590 8.25 22.10 14.37
C VAL A 590 8.93 21.72 15.69
N PHE A 591 10.17 21.26 15.65
CA PHE A 591 10.87 20.69 16.81
C PHE A 591 12.12 21.49 17.23
N GLY A 592 12.59 22.42 16.37
CA GLY A 592 13.68 23.33 16.71
C GLY A 592 13.21 24.37 17.74
N SER A 593 13.96 24.55 18.83
CA SER A 593 13.60 25.57 19.79
C SER A 593 13.83 26.97 19.19
N GLU A 594 12.86 27.89 19.38
CA GLU A 594 13.01 29.32 19.05
C GLU A 594 14.29 29.93 19.64
N LYS A 595 14.82 29.32 20.70
CA LYS A 595 16.11 29.70 21.33
C LYS A 595 17.30 29.59 20.36
N ILE A 596 17.30 28.57 19.47
CA ILE A 596 18.37 28.41 18.49
C ILE A 596 18.29 29.51 17.43
N LYS A 597 17.07 29.82 16.95
CA LYS A 597 16.81 30.90 15.98
C LYS A 597 17.24 32.28 16.52
N THR A 598 16.91 32.57 17.76
CA THR A 598 17.25 33.83 18.43
C THR A 598 18.76 33.93 18.72
N MET A 599 19.39 32.80 19.04
CA MET A 599 20.83 32.76 19.28
C MET A 599 21.62 33.03 18.00
N MET A 600 21.21 32.48 16.89
CA MET A 600 21.88 32.61 15.59
C MET A 600 21.70 33.99 14.97
N GLY A 601 20.52 34.60 15.11
CA GLY A 601 20.31 36.00 14.68
C GLY A 601 21.19 37.03 15.36
N ARG A 602 21.75 36.71 16.56
CA ARG A 602 22.68 37.57 17.30
C ARG A 602 24.12 37.51 16.79
N PHE A 603 24.51 36.46 16.06
CA PHE A 603 25.90 36.26 15.61
C PHE A 603 26.23 36.93 14.28
N GLY A 604 25.29 37.53 13.57
CA GLY A 604 25.51 38.28 12.31
C GLY A 604 26.13 37.45 11.19
N ILE A 605 25.87 36.12 11.14
CA ILE A 605 26.42 35.19 10.16
C ILE A 605 25.70 35.40 8.81
N PRO A 606 26.44 35.48 7.67
CA PRO A 606 25.83 35.57 6.35
C PRO A 606 24.90 34.39 6.07
N GLU A 607 23.80 34.62 5.32
CA GLU A 607 22.79 33.61 5.04
C GLU A 607 23.30 32.36 4.29
N ASP A 608 24.34 32.54 3.46
CA ASP A 608 24.96 31.48 2.66
C ASP A 608 26.17 30.80 3.35
N MET A 609 26.52 31.22 4.58
CA MET A 609 27.57 30.58 5.36
C MET A 609 27.04 29.48 6.25
N PRO A 610 27.54 28.23 6.10
CA PRO A 610 27.12 27.12 6.93
C PRO A 610 27.72 27.22 8.34
N ILE A 611 27.00 26.70 9.30
CA ILE A 611 27.43 26.54 10.67
C ILE A 611 27.61 25.05 10.95
N GLU A 612 28.81 24.67 11.30
CA GLU A 612 29.09 23.32 11.79
C GLU A 612 29.00 23.31 13.32
N ASN A 613 27.95 22.74 13.86
CA ASN A 613 27.76 22.63 15.29
C ASN A 613 27.25 21.26 15.72
N ARG A 614 28.09 20.51 16.41
CA ARG A 614 27.77 19.18 16.95
C ARG A 614 26.54 19.16 17.88
N PHE A 615 26.29 20.30 18.57
CA PHE A 615 25.10 20.39 19.44
C PHE A 615 23.79 20.42 18.63
N ILE A 616 23.76 21.17 17.51
CA ILE A 616 22.57 21.24 16.65
C ILE A 616 22.31 19.88 15.99
N ASN A 617 23.33 19.18 15.54
CA ASN A 617 23.20 17.83 14.97
C ASN A 617 22.59 16.84 15.98
N ARG A 618 23.01 16.87 17.25
CA ARG A 618 22.37 16.06 18.30
C ARG A 618 20.92 16.46 18.58
N THR A 619 20.61 17.73 18.47
CA THR A 619 19.22 18.21 18.61
C THR A 619 18.34 17.71 17.46
N LEU A 620 18.86 17.71 16.23
CA LEU A 620 18.18 17.13 15.06
C LEU A 620 17.91 15.63 15.23
N GLU A 621 18.93 14.86 15.62
CA GLU A 621 18.76 13.42 15.89
C GLU A 621 17.72 13.17 17.01
N SER A 622 17.72 13.99 18.06
CA SER A 622 16.73 13.89 19.12
C SER A 622 15.30 14.25 18.64
N ALA A 623 15.18 15.22 17.73
CA ALA A 623 13.91 15.60 17.11
C ALA A 623 13.37 14.47 16.25
N GLN A 624 14.20 13.87 15.37
CA GLN A 624 13.83 12.72 14.57
C GLN A 624 13.37 11.54 15.45
N ALA A 625 14.10 11.23 16.51
CA ALA A 625 13.73 10.15 17.43
C ALA A 625 12.36 10.39 18.11
N LYS A 626 12.02 11.64 18.43
CA LYS A 626 10.70 11.99 18.98
C LYS A 626 9.58 11.83 17.96
N ILE A 627 9.82 12.23 16.72
CA ILE A 627 8.84 12.07 15.63
C ILE A 627 8.62 10.59 15.32
N GLU A 628 9.71 9.81 15.21
CA GLU A 628 9.63 8.36 15.05
C GLU A 628 8.78 7.73 16.17
N GLY A 629 9.00 8.14 17.43
CA GLY A 629 8.20 7.70 18.58
C GLY A 629 6.73 8.09 18.45
N PHE A 630 6.42 9.32 18.08
CA PHE A 630 5.03 9.77 17.87
C PHE A 630 4.32 8.95 16.76
N HIS A 631 5.01 8.71 15.65
CA HIS A 631 4.44 7.88 14.59
C HIS A 631 4.27 6.42 15.00
N PHE A 632 5.19 5.88 15.79
CA PHE A 632 5.05 4.54 16.36
C PHE A 632 3.82 4.44 17.27
N ASP A 633 3.63 5.40 18.18
CA ASP A 633 2.46 5.44 19.07
C ASP A 633 1.15 5.55 18.28
N ALA A 634 1.13 6.36 17.21
CA ALA A 634 -0.03 6.48 16.32
C ALA A 634 -0.37 5.15 15.62
N ARG A 635 0.64 4.45 15.07
CA ARG A 635 0.44 3.12 14.44
C ARG A 635 0.01 2.07 15.45
N LYS A 636 0.60 2.08 16.65
CA LYS A 636 0.23 1.20 17.75
C LYS A 636 -1.23 1.40 18.16
N ASN A 637 -1.65 2.65 18.31
CA ASN A 637 -3.05 3.00 18.63
C ASN A 637 -4.00 2.48 17.54
N THR A 638 -3.69 2.71 16.26
CA THR A 638 -4.48 2.18 15.14
C THR A 638 -4.60 0.66 15.20
N LEU A 639 -3.49 -0.04 15.50
CA LEU A 639 -3.47 -1.49 15.63
C LEU A 639 -4.34 -1.98 16.80
N GLU A 640 -4.27 -1.33 17.97
CA GLU A 640 -5.05 -1.71 19.15
C GLU A 640 -6.57 -1.65 18.91
N TYR A 641 -7.03 -0.68 18.10
CA TYR A 641 -8.43 -0.60 17.66
C TYR A 641 -8.75 -1.68 16.62
N ASP A 642 -7.87 -1.88 15.62
CA ASP A 642 -8.12 -2.89 14.58
C ASP A 642 -7.97 -4.34 15.11
N ASP A 643 -7.23 -4.59 16.18
CA ASP A 643 -7.17 -5.91 16.83
C ASP A 643 -8.55 -6.38 17.32
N VAL A 644 -9.40 -5.45 17.79
CA VAL A 644 -10.79 -5.76 18.16
C VAL A 644 -11.57 -6.18 16.92
N MET A 645 -11.47 -5.37 15.86
CA MET A 645 -12.11 -5.66 14.58
C MET A 645 -11.59 -6.96 13.96
N ASN A 646 -10.29 -7.22 14.07
CA ASN A 646 -9.66 -8.41 13.51
C ASN A 646 -10.15 -9.71 14.17
N HIS A 647 -10.42 -9.66 15.48
CA HIS A 647 -11.02 -10.81 16.17
C HIS A 647 -12.42 -11.12 15.62
N GLN A 648 -13.26 -10.10 15.46
CA GLN A 648 -14.61 -10.21 14.89
C GLN A 648 -14.55 -10.62 13.40
N ARG A 649 -13.66 -10.02 12.63
CA ARG A 649 -13.43 -10.32 11.20
C ARG A 649 -13.08 -11.79 10.99
N LYS A 650 -12.18 -12.35 11.80
CA LYS A 650 -11.84 -13.77 11.72
C LYS A 650 -13.06 -14.65 11.89
N ILE A 651 -13.88 -14.40 12.91
CA ILE A 651 -15.11 -15.18 13.18
C ILE A 651 -16.07 -15.11 11.97
N VAL A 652 -16.31 -13.90 11.44
CA VAL A 652 -17.23 -13.70 10.31
C VAL A 652 -16.68 -14.34 9.04
N TYR A 653 -15.41 -14.11 8.70
CA TYR A 653 -14.80 -14.64 7.49
C TYR A 653 -14.61 -16.16 7.53
N GLU A 654 -14.24 -16.74 8.67
CA GLU A 654 -14.19 -18.20 8.83
C GLU A 654 -15.57 -18.85 8.65
N ARG A 655 -16.62 -18.26 9.23
CA ARG A 655 -18.00 -18.70 9.02
C ARG A 655 -18.41 -18.59 7.57
N ARG A 656 -18.11 -17.47 6.92
CA ARG A 656 -18.40 -17.22 5.54
C ARG A 656 -17.70 -18.22 4.62
N GLN A 657 -16.44 -18.47 4.83
CA GLN A 657 -15.64 -19.46 4.10
C GLN A 657 -16.16 -20.89 4.33
N LYS A 658 -16.56 -21.20 5.58
CA LYS A 658 -17.21 -22.49 5.88
C LYS A 658 -18.52 -22.63 5.13
N MET A 659 -19.37 -21.62 5.11
CA MET A 659 -20.64 -21.63 4.36
C MET A 659 -20.44 -21.72 2.84
N LEU A 660 -19.43 -21.04 2.32
CA LEU A 660 -19.08 -21.10 0.88
C LEU A 660 -18.68 -22.52 0.44
N ARG A 661 -18.00 -23.28 1.34
CA ARG A 661 -17.55 -24.66 1.10
C ARG A 661 -18.49 -25.70 1.65
N ALA A 662 -19.56 -25.31 2.36
CA ALA A 662 -20.48 -26.20 3.05
C ALA A 662 -21.08 -27.24 2.10
N ASP A 663 -21.11 -28.48 2.53
CA ASP A 663 -21.88 -29.52 1.88
C ASP A 663 -23.37 -29.45 2.26
N LYS A 664 -24.16 -30.37 1.74
CA LYS A 664 -25.60 -30.39 2.02
C LYS A 664 -25.90 -30.62 3.50
N GLU A 665 -25.13 -31.44 4.16
CA GLU A 665 -25.31 -31.82 5.58
C GLU A 665 -25.03 -30.64 6.50
N GLU A 666 -24.01 -29.84 6.19
CA GLU A 666 -23.66 -28.63 6.95
C GLU A 666 -24.74 -27.53 6.81
N ILE A 667 -25.31 -27.36 5.61
CA ILE A 667 -26.41 -26.39 5.40
C ILE A 667 -27.67 -26.86 6.14
N GLU A 668 -27.97 -28.16 6.13
CA GLU A 668 -29.06 -28.75 6.91
C GLU A 668 -28.86 -28.52 8.41
N ALA A 669 -27.67 -28.75 8.93
CA ALA A 669 -27.35 -28.51 10.33
C ALA A 669 -27.58 -27.04 10.72
N LEU A 670 -27.24 -26.09 9.85
CA LEU A 670 -27.54 -24.67 10.04
C LEU A 670 -29.06 -24.41 10.11
N LEU A 671 -29.84 -24.94 9.15
CA LEU A 671 -31.28 -24.80 9.17
C LEU A 671 -31.90 -25.35 10.44
N GLN A 672 -31.47 -26.54 10.91
CA GLN A 672 -31.91 -27.13 12.16
C GLN A 672 -31.53 -26.25 13.38
N SER A 673 -30.38 -25.60 13.36
CA SER A 673 -29.98 -24.68 14.42
C SER A 673 -30.87 -23.43 14.49
N ILE A 674 -31.31 -22.91 13.33
CA ILE A 674 -32.23 -21.77 13.26
C ILE A 674 -33.62 -22.17 13.79
N ILE A 675 -34.14 -23.33 13.37
CA ILE A 675 -35.41 -23.86 13.87
C ILE A 675 -35.37 -24.06 15.37
N SER A 676 -34.32 -24.73 15.87
CA SER A 676 -34.16 -25.00 17.32
C SER A 676 -34.06 -23.70 18.13
N GLY A 677 -33.41 -22.67 17.58
CA GLY A 677 -33.37 -21.34 18.18
C GLY A 677 -34.77 -20.72 18.34
N LYS A 678 -35.62 -20.87 17.33
CA LYS A 678 -37.00 -20.37 17.35
C LYS A 678 -37.87 -21.16 18.34
N ILE A 679 -37.71 -22.48 18.41
CA ILE A 679 -38.42 -23.34 19.39
C ILE A 679 -38.05 -22.94 20.82
N ASN A 680 -36.83 -22.59 21.09
CA ASN A 680 -36.40 -22.18 22.42
C ASN A 680 -37.00 -20.82 22.85
N LEU A 681 -37.35 -19.95 21.91
CA LEU A 681 -38.03 -18.68 22.17
C LEU A 681 -39.54 -18.88 22.36
N ASP A 682 -40.19 -19.60 21.44
CA ASP A 682 -41.62 -19.96 21.47
C ASP A 682 -41.82 -21.23 20.61
N PRO A 683 -42.34 -22.34 21.19
CA PRO A 683 -42.58 -23.55 20.43
C PRO A 683 -43.49 -23.41 19.21
N SER A 684 -44.45 -22.49 19.24
CA SER A 684 -45.35 -22.22 18.10
C SER A 684 -44.61 -21.59 16.93
N THR A 685 -43.65 -20.69 17.18
CA THR A 685 -42.83 -20.06 16.14
C THR A 685 -41.84 -21.04 15.49
N GLY A 686 -41.37 -22.04 16.25
CA GLY A 686 -40.52 -23.12 15.73
C GLY A 686 -41.26 -24.09 14.79
N GLU A 687 -42.49 -24.43 15.10
CA GLU A 687 -43.34 -25.24 14.18
C GLU A 687 -43.70 -24.50 12.91
N GLU A 688 -43.98 -23.20 13.01
CA GLU A 688 -44.22 -22.35 11.85
C GLU A 688 -42.98 -22.23 10.96
N ALA A 689 -41.82 -22.03 11.56
CA ALA A 689 -40.53 -21.99 10.86
C ALA A 689 -40.30 -23.32 10.07
N SER A 690 -40.52 -24.44 10.69
CA SER A 690 -40.37 -25.75 10.04
C SER A 690 -41.32 -25.90 8.83
N LYS A 691 -42.55 -25.46 8.95
CA LYS A 691 -43.54 -25.51 7.86
C LYS A 691 -43.10 -24.61 6.70
N ILE A 692 -42.66 -23.40 6.96
CA ILE A 692 -42.18 -22.47 5.93
C ILE A 692 -41.00 -23.08 5.16
N ILE A 693 -40.00 -23.62 5.86
CA ILE A 693 -38.82 -24.24 5.25
C ILE A 693 -39.23 -25.44 4.36
N GLU A 694 -40.08 -26.32 4.87
CA GLU A 694 -40.56 -27.47 4.10
C GLU A 694 -41.36 -27.06 2.86
N GLU A 695 -42.22 -26.04 2.95
CA GLU A 695 -42.98 -25.50 1.83
C GLU A 695 -42.08 -25.00 0.73
N LYS A 696 -41.05 -24.18 1.09
CA LYS A 696 -40.10 -23.62 0.14
C LYS A 696 -39.22 -24.69 -0.50
N ARG A 697 -38.77 -25.68 0.28
CA ARG A 697 -38.04 -26.84 -0.20
C ARG A 697 -38.86 -27.67 -1.23
N LYS A 698 -40.14 -27.91 -0.98
CA LYS A 698 -41.04 -28.61 -1.94
C LYS A 698 -41.23 -27.82 -3.24
N LYS A 699 -41.28 -26.48 -3.18
CA LYS A 699 -41.45 -25.62 -4.36
C LYS A 699 -40.23 -25.59 -5.26
N LEU A 700 -39.04 -25.51 -4.69
CA LEU A 700 -37.78 -25.35 -5.45
C LEU A 700 -37.11 -26.68 -5.80
N GLY A 701 -37.39 -27.74 -5.06
CA GLY A 701 -36.57 -28.96 -5.04
C GLY A 701 -35.37 -28.84 -4.13
N ASP A 702 -34.93 -29.97 -3.58
CA ASP A 702 -33.94 -30.01 -2.49
C ASP A 702 -32.60 -29.31 -2.81
N SER A 703 -32.00 -29.65 -3.95
CA SER A 703 -30.69 -29.10 -4.33
C SER A 703 -30.73 -27.60 -4.60
N ALA A 704 -31.75 -27.10 -5.31
CA ALA A 704 -31.88 -25.67 -5.60
C ALA A 704 -32.23 -24.86 -4.33
N PHE A 705 -33.00 -25.45 -3.42
CA PHE A 705 -33.33 -24.83 -2.14
C PHE A 705 -32.07 -24.65 -1.28
N LEU A 706 -31.26 -25.69 -1.10
CA LEU A 706 -30.03 -25.62 -0.30
C LEU A 706 -29.04 -24.61 -0.90
N GLU A 707 -28.88 -24.56 -2.22
CA GLU A 707 -28.01 -23.57 -2.86
C GLU A 707 -28.57 -22.13 -2.68
N THR A 708 -29.88 -21.95 -2.72
CA THR A 708 -30.51 -20.66 -2.42
C THR A 708 -30.27 -20.24 -0.96
N VAL A 709 -30.37 -21.17 -0.03
CA VAL A 709 -30.08 -20.92 1.38
C VAL A 709 -28.62 -20.52 1.56
N ARG A 710 -27.66 -21.20 0.91
CA ARG A 710 -26.24 -20.80 0.92
C ARG A 710 -26.09 -19.35 0.52
N ARG A 711 -26.65 -18.93 -0.61
CA ARG A 711 -26.58 -17.54 -1.11
C ARG A 711 -27.24 -16.55 -0.16
N ILE A 712 -28.36 -16.89 0.44
CA ILE A 712 -29.03 -16.05 1.45
C ILE A 712 -28.14 -15.84 2.67
N VAL A 713 -27.49 -16.90 3.17
CA VAL A 713 -26.61 -16.78 4.34
C VAL A 713 -25.39 -15.92 4.03
N LEU A 714 -24.76 -16.12 2.86
CA LEU A 714 -23.65 -15.30 2.41
C LEU A 714 -24.06 -13.82 2.30
N TYR A 715 -25.16 -13.55 1.62
CA TYR A 715 -25.69 -12.19 1.44
C TYR A 715 -26.04 -11.52 2.78
N ALA A 716 -26.77 -12.19 3.66
CA ALA A 716 -27.12 -11.64 4.97
C ALA A 716 -25.88 -11.36 5.83
N THR A 717 -24.87 -12.26 5.76
CA THR A 717 -23.60 -12.06 6.45
C THR A 717 -22.89 -10.82 5.91
N ASP A 718 -22.82 -10.64 4.60
CA ASP A 718 -22.12 -9.50 3.98
C ASP A 718 -22.80 -8.16 4.31
N VAL A 719 -24.13 -8.10 4.25
CA VAL A 719 -24.90 -6.88 4.57
C VAL A 719 -24.72 -6.49 6.03
N LEU A 720 -24.95 -7.42 6.96
CA LEU A 720 -24.83 -7.13 8.39
C LEU A 720 -23.38 -6.83 8.81
N TRP A 721 -22.40 -7.46 8.16
CA TRP A 721 -21.01 -7.17 8.40
C TRP A 721 -20.62 -5.74 7.94
N MET A 722 -21.10 -5.30 6.77
CA MET A 722 -20.91 -3.91 6.31
C MET A 722 -21.54 -2.89 7.26
N GLU A 723 -22.76 -3.16 7.75
CA GLU A 723 -23.42 -2.30 8.74
C GLU A 723 -22.65 -2.26 10.06
N HIS A 724 -22.11 -3.41 10.47
CA HIS A 724 -21.31 -3.50 11.69
C HIS A 724 -19.97 -2.75 11.55
N LEU A 725 -19.28 -2.84 10.39
CA LEU A 725 -18.07 -2.07 10.13
C LEU A 725 -18.34 -0.55 10.25
N GLU A 726 -19.43 -0.08 9.65
CA GLU A 726 -19.84 1.34 9.74
C GLU A 726 -20.13 1.75 11.20
N ALA A 727 -20.86 0.93 11.93
CA ALA A 727 -21.19 1.18 13.32
C ALA A 727 -19.95 1.20 14.22
N MET A 728 -18.96 0.35 13.97
CA MET A 728 -17.70 0.33 14.70
C MET A 728 -16.80 1.54 14.38
N ASP A 729 -16.83 2.05 13.14
CA ASP A 729 -16.15 3.30 12.78
C ASP A 729 -16.76 4.50 13.50
N TYR A 730 -18.10 4.58 13.61
CA TYR A 730 -18.77 5.59 14.41
C TYR A 730 -18.45 5.46 15.90
N LEU A 731 -18.41 4.23 16.42
CA LEU A 731 -18.03 4.00 17.81
C LEU A 731 -16.61 4.47 18.07
N ARG A 732 -15.65 4.17 17.17
CA ARG A 732 -14.24 4.60 17.27
C ARG A 732 -14.14 6.13 17.38
N SER A 733 -14.88 6.86 16.59
CA SER A 733 -14.91 8.32 16.61
C SER A 733 -15.46 8.84 17.94
N SER A 734 -16.55 8.23 18.48
CA SER A 734 -17.25 8.69 19.66
C SER A 734 -16.58 8.36 20.99
N VAL A 735 -15.83 7.24 21.09
CA VAL A 735 -15.21 6.82 22.38
C VAL A 735 -14.11 7.78 22.85
N ASN A 736 -13.47 8.51 21.93
CA ASN A 736 -12.45 9.50 22.26
C ASN A 736 -13.03 10.65 23.11
N LEU A 737 -14.29 10.99 22.94
CA LEU A 737 -14.99 11.99 23.75
C LEU A 737 -15.22 11.53 25.20
N ARG A 738 -15.33 10.21 25.42
CA ARG A 738 -15.52 9.64 26.78
C ARG A 738 -14.25 9.69 27.63
N ALA A 739 -13.08 9.99 27.05
CA ALA A 739 -11.83 10.22 27.78
C ALA A 739 -11.96 11.38 28.80
N TYR A 740 -12.80 12.36 28.53
CA TYR A 740 -13.11 13.45 29.49
C TYR A 740 -13.77 12.93 30.78
N GLY A 741 -14.41 11.73 30.75
CA GLY A 741 -14.99 11.07 31.91
C GLY A 741 -14.02 10.14 32.68
N GLN A 742 -12.70 10.25 32.47
CA GLN A 742 -11.66 9.40 33.07
C GLN A 742 -11.79 7.90 32.73
N ARG A 743 -12.42 7.58 31.60
CA ARG A 743 -12.49 6.21 31.07
C ARG A 743 -11.47 6.04 29.96
N GLU A 744 -10.84 4.88 29.90
CA GLU A 744 -9.91 4.55 28.81
C GLU A 744 -10.68 4.24 27.53
N PRO A 745 -10.51 5.03 26.44
CA PRO A 745 -11.28 4.88 25.21
C PRO A 745 -11.24 3.48 24.63
N ILE A 746 -10.08 2.82 24.64
CA ILE A 746 -9.92 1.47 24.09
C ILE A 746 -10.71 0.42 24.89
N VAL A 747 -10.86 0.57 26.20
CA VAL A 747 -11.65 -0.34 27.04
C VAL A 747 -13.14 -0.22 26.74
N GLU A 748 -13.63 1.01 26.61
CA GLU A 748 -15.04 1.29 26.22
C GLU A 748 -15.31 0.77 24.81
N TYR A 749 -14.38 0.98 23.85
CA TYR A 749 -14.48 0.47 22.50
C TYR A 749 -14.58 -1.08 22.46
N LYS A 750 -13.75 -1.78 23.24
CA LYS A 750 -13.80 -3.25 23.35
C LYS A 750 -15.14 -3.73 23.92
N LYS A 751 -15.63 -3.06 24.96
CA LYS A 751 -16.87 -3.43 25.64
C LYS A 751 -18.10 -3.23 24.74
N ASP A 752 -18.25 -2.03 24.18
CA ASP A 752 -19.40 -1.70 23.36
C ASP A 752 -19.34 -2.42 22.01
N GLY A 753 -18.16 -2.54 21.41
CA GLY A 753 -17.95 -3.31 20.19
C GLY A 753 -18.28 -4.79 20.33
N LEU A 754 -18.04 -5.41 21.51
CA LEU A 754 -18.46 -6.78 21.77
C LEU A 754 -19.99 -6.90 21.89
N ALA A 755 -20.67 -5.92 22.52
CA ALA A 755 -22.12 -5.89 22.60
C ALA A 755 -22.75 -5.79 21.21
N MET A 756 -22.29 -4.84 20.40
CA MET A 756 -22.76 -4.63 19.01
C MET A 756 -22.52 -5.86 18.13
N PHE A 757 -21.39 -6.54 18.31
CA PHE A 757 -21.09 -7.77 17.56
C PHE A 757 -22.06 -8.90 17.91
N LYS A 758 -22.42 -9.08 19.20
CA LYS A 758 -23.42 -10.06 19.63
C LYS A 758 -24.81 -9.77 19.06
N GLU A 759 -25.22 -8.49 19.05
CA GLU A 759 -26.47 -8.07 18.44
C GLU A 759 -26.50 -8.36 16.92
N MET A 760 -25.41 -8.10 16.20
CA MET A 760 -25.26 -8.47 14.79
C MET A 760 -25.39 -10.01 14.59
N GLU A 761 -24.80 -10.83 15.47
CA GLU A 761 -24.88 -12.29 15.43
C GLU A 761 -26.31 -12.81 15.64
N GLU A 762 -27.08 -12.17 16.49
CA GLU A 762 -28.52 -12.49 16.69
C GLU A 762 -29.35 -12.04 15.49
N ALA A 763 -29.12 -10.82 15.01
CA ALA A 763 -29.79 -10.27 13.84
C ALA A 763 -29.56 -11.14 12.58
N LEU A 764 -28.38 -11.75 12.42
CA LEU A 764 -28.06 -12.62 11.28
C LEU A 764 -29.02 -13.80 11.20
N LYS A 765 -29.31 -14.46 12.32
CA LYS A 765 -30.22 -15.61 12.36
C LYS A 765 -31.64 -15.20 11.98
N GLU A 766 -32.11 -14.06 12.48
CA GLU A 766 -33.43 -13.51 12.17
C GLU A 766 -33.54 -13.12 10.70
N GLN A 767 -32.54 -12.45 10.17
CA GLN A 767 -32.52 -12.00 8.77
C GLN A 767 -32.49 -13.19 7.80
N VAL A 768 -31.67 -14.21 8.05
CA VAL A 768 -31.62 -15.43 7.24
C VAL A 768 -32.99 -16.10 7.22
N PHE A 769 -33.66 -16.26 8.36
CA PHE A 769 -35.00 -16.86 8.41
C PHE A 769 -36.01 -15.99 7.66
N SER A 770 -36.02 -14.69 7.82
CA SER A 770 -36.89 -13.76 7.13
C SER A 770 -36.73 -13.89 5.60
N LEU A 771 -35.48 -13.90 5.11
CA LEU A 771 -35.18 -14.02 3.67
C LEU A 771 -35.60 -15.39 3.10
N ILE A 772 -35.46 -16.48 3.86
CA ILE A 772 -35.99 -17.80 3.44
C ILE A 772 -37.51 -17.74 3.23
N GLY A 773 -38.22 -16.99 4.08
CA GLY A 773 -39.67 -16.76 3.92
C GLY A 773 -40.05 -16.06 2.61
N THR A 774 -39.18 -15.19 2.08
CA THR A 774 -39.46 -14.42 0.83
C THR A 774 -39.16 -15.17 -0.47
N ILE A 775 -38.59 -16.39 -0.42
CA ILE A 775 -38.25 -17.18 -1.62
C ILE A 775 -39.50 -17.40 -2.48
N THR A 776 -39.47 -17.00 -3.76
CA THR A 776 -40.51 -17.20 -4.78
C THR A 776 -40.03 -18.12 -5.90
N GLU A 777 -40.97 -18.74 -6.65
CA GLU A 777 -40.59 -19.56 -7.80
C GLU A 777 -39.90 -18.73 -8.89
N PRO A 778 -38.84 -19.26 -9.54
CA PRO A 778 -38.23 -18.59 -10.68
C PRO A 778 -39.25 -18.39 -11.80
N SER A 779 -39.42 -17.16 -12.30
CA SER A 779 -40.20 -16.90 -13.49
C SER A 779 -39.56 -17.63 -14.68
N LYS A 780 -40.32 -18.30 -15.51
CA LYS A 780 -39.90 -19.19 -16.62
C LYS A 780 -39.04 -18.52 -17.72
N THR A 781 -38.61 -17.29 -17.53
CA THR A 781 -37.86 -16.49 -18.52
C THR A 781 -36.35 -16.30 -18.24
N GLU A 782 -35.82 -16.72 -17.07
CA GLU A 782 -34.39 -16.66 -16.83
C GLU A 782 -33.94 -17.80 -15.91
N ASN A 783 -32.84 -18.46 -16.30
CA ASN A 783 -32.24 -19.64 -15.63
C ASN A 783 -31.56 -19.35 -14.27
N SER A 784 -31.98 -18.34 -13.52
CA SER A 784 -31.45 -18.05 -12.18
C SER A 784 -32.56 -17.60 -11.23
N PRO A 785 -32.67 -18.14 -9.99
CA PRO A 785 -33.63 -17.66 -9.01
C PRO A 785 -33.29 -16.21 -8.61
N ARG A 786 -34.15 -15.24 -8.94
CA ARG A 786 -34.04 -13.85 -8.47
C ARG A 786 -34.59 -13.73 -7.05
N LEU A 787 -33.80 -13.11 -6.17
CA LEU A 787 -34.31 -12.60 -4.90
C LEU A 787 -35.11 -11.31 -5.17
N ALA A 788 -36.31 -11.21 -4.57
CA ALA A 788 -37.12 -10.00 -4.67
C ALA A 788 -36.34 -8.80 -4.09
N GLY A 789 -36.00 -7.82 -4.96
CA GLY A 789 -35.20 -6.65 -4.59
C GLY A 789 -33.90 -6.46 -5.39
N GLN A 790 -33.59 -7.33 -6.36
CA GLN A 790 -32.41 -7.19 -7.24
C GLN A 790 -32.72 -6.50 -8.58
N ASP A 791 -33.40 -5.37 -8.57
CA ASP A 791 -33.50 -4.49 -9.74
C ASP A 791 -32.43 -3.38 -9.75
N GLU A 792 -31.40 -3.49 -8.91
CA GLU A 792 -30.27 -2.58 -8.96
C GLU A 792 -29.09 -3.18 -9.77
N PRO A 793 -28.39 -2.34 -10.58
CA PRO A 793 -27.24 -2.79 -11.37
C PRO A 793 -26.16 -3.32 -10.43
N GLN A 794 -25.45 -4.37 -10.86
CA GLN A 794 -24.30 -4.93 -10.14
C GLN A 794 -23.43 -3.80 -9.58
N GLN A 795 -23.37 -3.71 -8.25
CA GLN A 795 -22.55 -2.72 -7.57
C GLN A 795 -21.09 -2.96 -7.97
N THR A 796 -20.54 -2.01 -8.69
CA THR A 796 -19.12 -2.03 -9.05
C THR A 796 -18.32 -1.79 -7.77
N LEU A 797 -17.59 -2.80 -7.31
CA LEU A 797 -16.68 -2.64 -6.17
C LEU A 797 -15.60 -1.61 -6.55
N VAL A 798 -15.57 -0.50 -5.85
CA VAL A 798 -14.56 0.54 -6.05
C VAL A 798 -13.41 0.31 -5.09
N VAL A 799 -12.25 0.04 -5.63
CA VAL A 799 -11.00 -0.08 -4.86
C VAL A 799 -10.42 1.31 -4.68
N SER A 800 -10.41 1.83 -3.45
CA SER A 800 -9.79 3.11 -3.16
C SER A 800 -8.30 2.95 -2.92
N HIS A 801 -7.49 3.25 -3.94
CA HIS A 801 -6.05 3.46 -3.77
C HIS A 801 -5.78 4.91 -3.36
N THR A 802 -4.90 5.10 -2.40
CA THR A 802 -4.36 6.40 -2.01
C THR A 802 -3.20 6.87 -2.90
N GLU A 803 -3.02 6.26 -4.07
CA GLU A 803 -2.03 6.70 -5.06
C GLU A 803 -2.68 7.52 -6.18
N PRO A 804 -2.02 8.58 -6.69
CA PRO A 804 -2.57 9.41 -7.75
C PRO A 804 -2.67 8.61 -9.05
N LYS A 805 -3.88 8.39 -9.55
CA LYS A 805 -4.05 7.88 -10.91
C LYS A 805 -3.48 8.88 -11.91
N GLU A 806 -2.44 8.47 -12.61
CA GLU A 806 -2.01 9.13 -13.81
C GLU A 806 -3.11 9.06 -14.88
N PHE A 807 -3.48 10.21 -15.41
CA PHE A 807 -4.23 10.29 -16.65
C PHE A 807 -3.28 9.89 -17.79
N SER A 808 -3.22 8.62 -18.13
CA SER A 808 -2.73 8.23 -19.45
C SER A 808 -3.74 8.75 -20.47
N GLY A 809 -3.28 9.66 -21.33
CA GLY A 809 -4.06 10.17 -22.44
C GLY A 809 -4.62 9.01 -23.24
N VAL A 810 -5.94 8.92 -23.29
CA VAL A 810 -6.64 7.96 -24.14
C VAL A 810 -6.25 8.29 -25.59
N SER A 811 -5.37 7.48 -26.14
CA SER A 811 -5.10 7.42 -27.56
C SER A 811 -6.44 7.14 -28.28
N ALA A 812 -6.78 7.98 -29.24
CA ALA A 812 -8.04 7.99 -30.01
C ALA A 812 -8.23 6.75 -30.93
N LYS A 813 -7.75 5.56 -30.52
CA LYS A 813 -7.86 4.32 -31.34
C LYS A 813 -8.75 3.21 -30.73
N ALA A 814 -9.32 3.40 -29.54
CA ALA A 814 -10.12 2.33 -28.88
C ALA A 814 -11.64 2.46 -28.99
N VAL A 815 -12.18 3.35 -29.85
CA VAL A 815 -13.65 3.49 -30.06
C VAL A 815 -14.02 3.21 -31.52
N ALA A 816 -13.53 2.14 -32.08
CA ALA A 816 -13.93 1.71 -33.43
C ALA A 816 -14.56 0.32 -33.40
N LYS A 817 -15.72 0.18 -32.76
CA LYS A 817 -16.66 -0.97 -33.00
C LYS A 817 -18.10 -0.68 -32.54
N SER A 818 -18.64 0.49 -32.85
CA SER A 818 -20.08 0.67 -33.03
C SER A 818 -20.28 1.46 -34.31
N GLY A 819 -21.12 0.96 -35.20
CA GLY A 819 -21.27 1.41 -36.58
C GLY A 819 -21.86 2.81 -36.77
N MET A 820 -21.30 3.82 -36.10
CA MET A 820 -21.58 5.23 -36.35
C MET A 820 -20.50 5.81 -37.28
N LYS A 821 -20.90 6.45 -38.37
CA LYS A 821 -20.02 7.21 -39.27
C LYS A 821 -19.19 8.20 -38.43
N GLU A 822 -17.88 8.13 -38.55
CA GLU A 822 -16.97 9.11 -37.97
C GLU A 822 -17.31 10.50 -38.45
N VAL A 823 -17.65 11.42 -37.53
CA VAL A 823 -17.92 12.81 -37.83
C VAL A 823 -16.61 13.57 -37.86
N GLY A 824 -16.22 14.08 -39.03
CA GLY A 824 -15.01 14.84 -39.21
C GLY A 824 -15.04 16.16 -38.41
N ARG A 825 -13.89 16.61 -37.92
CA ARG A 825 -13.73 17.84 -37.12
C ARG A 825 -14.39 19.08 -37.70
N ASN A 826 -14.47 19.18 -39.02
CA ASN A 826 -15.07 20.31 -39.76
C ASN A 826 -16.49 20.06 -40.24
N ASP A 827 -17.04 18.88 -40.05
CA ASP A 827 -18.39 18.51 -40.46
C ASP A 827 -19.46 19.22 -39.60
N PRO A 828 -20.68 19.36 -40.09
CA PRO A 828 -21.80 19.84 -39.28
C PRO A 828 -22.01 18.96 -38.06
N CYS A 829 -22.26 19.57 -36.90
CA CYS A 829 -22.48 18.79 -35.67
C CYS A 829 -23.78 17.99 -35.76
N PRO A 830 -23.76 16.69 -35.48
CA PRO A 830 -24.95 15.82 -35.53
C PRO A 830 -26.10 16.28 -34.62
N CYS A 831 -25.83 17.08 -33.59
CA CYS A 831 -26.85 17.64 -32.71
C CYS A 831 -27.74 18.73 -33.37
N GLY A 832 -27.44 19.15 -34.58
CA GLY A 832 -28.24 20.11 -35.35
C GLY A 832 -28.32 21.54 -34.75
N ALA A 833 -27.51 21.90 -33.77
CA ALA A 833 -27.50 23.24 -33.17
C ALA A 833 -27.09 24.30 -34.21
N ILE A 834 -27.93 25.32 -34.37
CA ILE A 834 -27.76 26.39 -35.38
C ILE A 834 -27.04 27.59 -34.74
N ASN A 835 -26.09 28.14 -35.46
CA ASN A 835 -25.42 29.37 -35.05
C ASN A 835 -26.35 30.59 -35.34
N PRO A 836 -26.79 31.32 -34.30
CA PRO A 836 -27.76 32.41 -34.48
C PRO A 836 -27.22 33.60 -35.31
N ALA A 837 -25.91 33.69 -35.46
CA ALA A 837 -25.28 34.79 -36.24
C ALA A 837 -25.17 34.46 -37.74
N THR A 838 -25.09 33.17 -38.12
CA THR A 838 -24.88 32.77 -39.55
C THR A 838 -26.01 31.94 -40.12
N GLY A 839 -26.94 31.45 -39.31
CA GLY A 839 -28.03 30.56 -39.71
C GLY A 839 -27.60 29.14 -40.09
N GLU A 840 -26.32 28.78 -39.95
CA GLU A 840 -25.77 27.47 -40.29
C GLU A 840 -25.60 26.57 -39.07
N VAL A 841 -25.60 25.25 -39.27
CA VAL A 841 -25.31 24.28 -38.19
C VAL A 841 -23.84 24.43 -37.76
N TYR A 842 -23.60 24.47 -36.44
CA TYR A 842 -22.25 24.54 -35.91
C TYR A 842 -21.38 23.37 -36.40
N LYS A 843 -20.14 23.67 -36.78
CA LYS A 843 -19.15 22.61 -37.07
C LYS A 843 -18.83 21.79 -35.80
N TYR A 844 -18.62 20.47 -35.95
CA TYR A 844 -18.42 19.56 -34.84
C TYR A 844 -17.31 20.02 -33.87
N LYS A 845 -16.22 20.60 -34.38
CA LYS A 845 -15.13 21.20 -33.57
C LYS A 845 -15.55 22.37 -32.67
N LYS A 846 -16.65 23.07 -33.01
CA LYS A 846 -17.16 24.24 -32.25
C LYS A 846 -18.41 23.94 -31.45
N CYS A 847 -18.90 22.72 -31.49
CA CYS A 847 -20.11 22.28 -30.82
C CYS A 847 -19.88 20.94 -30.08
N GLY A 848 -19.86 19.80 -30.80
CA GLY A 848 -19.82 18.46 -30.21
C GLY A 848 -18.42 18.11 -29.64
N LEU A 849 -17.32 18.44 -30.36
CA LEU A 849 -15.97 18.09 -29.93
C LEU A 849 -15.55 18.72 -28.58
N ILE A 850 -16.03 19.94 -28.33
CA ILE A 850 -15.74 20.67 -27.08
C ILE A 850 -16.94 20.71 -26.12
N ASN A 851 -18.00 19.95 -26.42
CA ASN A 851 -19.22 19.91 -25.64
C ASN A 851 -19.77 21.32 -25.28
N ALA A 852 -19.83 22.18 -26.27
CA ALA A 852 -20.22 23.59 -26.11
C ALA A 852 -21.66 23.73 -25.53
N PRO A 853 -22.03 24.80 -24.82
CA PRO A 853 -23.33 24.99 -24.19
C PRO A 853 -24.53 24.78 -25.13
N GLN A 854 -24.37 25.07 -26.44
CA GLN A 854 -25.38 24.85 -27.46
C GLN A 854 -25.48 23.38 -27.95
N HIS A 855 -24.62 22.49 -27.49
CA HIS A 855 -24.63 21.07 -27.90
C HIS A 855 -25.78 20.29 -27.28
N ARG A 856 -26.66 19.75 -28.13
CA ARG A 856 -27.85 18.99 -27.71
C ARG A 856 -27.56 17.48 -27.69
N LYS A 857 -27.14 16.96 -26.54
CA LYS A 857 -26.82 15.53 -26.37
C LYS A 857 -28.01 14.58 -26.60
N SER A 858 -29.23 15.05 -26.32
CA SER A 858 -30.47 14.23 -26.41
C SER A 858 -30.93 13.94 -27.84
N LEU A 859 -30.26 14.46 -28.88
CA LEU A 859 -30.63 14.25 -30.29
C LEU A 859 -29.64 13.35 -31.05
N ILE A 860 -28.69 12.73 -30.34
CA ILE A 860 -27.63 11.90 -30.93
C ILE A 860 -27.78 10.42 -30.45
N ASN A 861 -29.02 9.93 -30.36
CA ASN A 861 -29.23 8.49 -30.18
C ASN A 861 -29.64 7.84 -31.52
#